data_d110f68d19d4e4f54a4db3dfcf84e349
#
_entry.id   d110f68d19d4e4f54a4db3dfcf84e349
#
_cell.length_a   1.000
_cell.length_b   1.000
_cell.length_c   1.000
_cell.angle_alpha   90.00
_cell.angle_beta   90.00
_cell.angle_gamma   90.00
#
_symmetry.space_group_name_H-M   'P 1'
#
loop_
_entity.id
_entity.type
_entity.pdbx_description
1 polymer ?
#
loop_
_entity_poly.entity_id
_entity_poly.type
_entity_poly.pdbx_seq_one_letter_code
_entity_poly.pdbx_strand_id
1 'polypeptide(L)'
;MWRVVASYQAAIRAVIERYQGMIAQYMGDGVLAYFGYPVAQEDSAAQAVHAALEIVDAVARLRTDVGVALQVRIGIATGTVVVTELLVNEISAEQATVGETPNLAARLQTLAEPGTVLICPITRQLSGGYFIYRDLGPLSLKGWAQPISASQVLGTSGVESRFEAMHTSKLPSLFGREEEIDLLLRRWRQATREEGRVVLLTGEPGIGKSHIALALDERLQSEPHITLRYFCSAHHTHSALSPFINQIERAAGFKHNDPPAEKLAKLDALVARSTDNPEHGAVLASLFALPPDNRYSLEDLTPQRRKEKTFEALLAQLDGLAARQPILIIFEDVHWIDPTSLEFIAATVEHVPRLRALLIITARPQFTPPWPSYPHLTTIALTRLGRRDGAALVQRVTGGKTLPKEVMNQILAHTDGVPLFIEELTKMVLEGGLLRERDGEYVLEGPLLPLAIPTTLQASLTARLDRLSPVREVAQIGAVAGREFHYELLNAVAGLPKQKLDESLDQLVRSELIFRRGEIPHSIYTFKHALLRDAAYAGLLKNRRVQLHAAIAKALEQEFPEVVQTQPEIIAYHYTEAGSYEKALHHWYKAGKKSAARSADKEAVGHLKQGLRLIPNIDNPMLRNKSELLLQTLLGNSLRAITGWSTDSVKHAYTRALQLCKESGLDEHILPAVFGLWTWNFLRAALGEAQTLAEYLLKSAENADDAVYKVLAHQALGFTLFAQGKFVSAHAELERSISYCEDSRARTYLDLSAQDPRVHVRSYDGMALWLLGYPDRALQICAEARHYADASQHPFSEAFARTIGLRVHQFRGEAAIVADQANAAITFCEEHEFVHYLAMGLILRGWANAQQGEFENGVADIQEGLEKERATGALLLETYALGLLADACIRNKHYGQAFDFLEQARLRLDDKNSERFYAAEIYRLLGEAYLQSGQNPDQAKYFFYESLKIAREQKAKSLELRTCLSMCYLYEATENADKYRSELRDIYASFREGFDTADLVKAKAMLGLDKGIN
;
A
#
# COMPACT_ATOMS: atom_id res chain seq x y z
N MET A 1 3.22 -51.46 36.95
CA MET A 1 4.51 -50.75 36.99
C MET A 1 5.16 -50.65 35.60
N TRP A 2 5.43 -51.72 34.91
CA TRP A 2 6.07 -51.71 33.56
C TRP A 2 5.30 -50.83 32.52
N ARG A 3 3.97 -50.91 32.45
CA ARG A 3 3.18 -50.05 31.51
C ARG A 3 3.28 -48.55 31.85
N VAL A 4 3.31 -48.19 33.12
CA VAL A 4 3.44 -46.79 33.56
C VAL A 4 4.81 -46.23 33.15
N VAL A 5 5.88 -47.03 33.39
CA VAL A 5 7.25 -46.63 32.98
C VAL A 5 7.36 -46.49 31.46
N ALA A 6 6.77 -47.41 30.69
CA ALA A 6 6.78 -47.35 29.23
C ALA A 6 6.03 -46.10 28.69
N SER A 7 4.85 -45.81 29.25
CA SER A 7 4.09 -44.60 28.87
C SER A 7 4.83 -43.31 29.24
N TYR A 8 5.47 -43.27 30.40
CA TYR A 8 6.30 -42.16 30.86
C TYR A 8 7.52 -41.94 29.93
N GLN A 9 8.27 -42.99 29.64
CA GLN A 9 9.42 -42.93 28.73
C GLN A 9 9.01 -42.53 27.31
N ALA A 10 7.87 -43.01 26.79
CA ALA A 10 7.36 -42.62 25.48
C ALA A 10 6.97 -41.13 25.43
N ALA A 11 6.31 -40.63 26.50
CA ALA A 11 5.97 -39.19 26.57
C ALA A 11 7.21 -38.30 26.59
N ILE A 12 8.22 -38.65 27.39
CA ILE A 12 9.48 -37.89 27.45
C ILE A 12 10.20 -37.96 26.11
N ARG A 13 10.27 -39.13 25.49
CA ARG A 13 10.92 -39.30 24.18
C ARG A 13 10.28 -38.36 23.13
N ALA A 14 8.95 -38.35 23.02
CA ALA A 14 8.24 -37.52 22.06
C ALA A 14 8.52 -36.01 22.24
N VAL A 15 8.67 -35.56 23.50
CA VAL A 15 9.01 -34.15 23.75
C VAL A 15 10.48 -33.86 23.40
N ILE A 16 11.43 -34.71 23.87
CA ILE A 16 12.88 -34.53 23.60
C ILE A 16 13.15 -34.47 22.08
N GLU A 17 12.58 -35.41 21.30
CA GLU A 17 12.73 -35.47 19.86
C GLU A 17 12.12 -34.21 19.16
N ARG A 18 10.99 -33.69 19.66
CA ARG A 18 10.36 -32.45 19.15
C ARG A 18 11.30 -31.25 19.29
N TYR A 19 12.02 -31.15 20.39
CA TYR A 19 13.02 -30.09 20.62
C TYR A 19 14.42 -30.48 20.16
N GLN A 20 14.55 -31.48 19.27
CA GLN A 20 15.81 -31.93 18.65
C GLN A 20 16.86 -32.37 19.64
N GLY A 21 16.44 -32.78 20.80
CA GLY A 21 17.30 -33.44 21.78
C GLY A 21 17.52 -34.93 21.46
N MET A 22 18.59 -35.50 21.93
CA MET A 22 18.91 -36.91 21.80
C MET A 22 18.90 -37.61 23.15
N ILE A 23 18.15 -38.72 23.27
CA ILE A 23 18.21 -39.57 24.48
C ILE A 23 19.50 -40.35 24.48
N ALA A 24 20.31 -40.10 25.48
CA ALA A 24 21.59 -40.81 25.65
C ALA A 24 21.42 -42.14 26.36
N GLN A 25 20.62 -42.16 27.47
CA GLN A 25 20.48 -43.36 28.28
C GLN A 25 19.19 -43.31 29.12
N TYR A 26 18.54 -44.47 29.30
CA TYR A 26 17.51 -44.70 30.30
C TYR A 26 18.12 -45.34 31.55
N MET A 27 17.89 -44.70 32.72
CA MET A 27 18.47 -45.17 34.01
C MET A 27 17.30 -45.49 34.96
N GLY A 28 16.64 -46.63 34.76
CA GLY A 28 15.44 -46.99 35.50
C GLY A 28 14.25 -46.09 35.15
N ASP A 29 13.87 -45.24 36.07
CA ASP A 29 12.85 -44.16 35.91
C ASP A 29 13.46 -42.84 35.46
N GLY A 30 14.80 -42.72 35.39
CA GLY A 30 15.50 -41.54 34.94
C GLY A 30 15.80 -41.58 33.43
N VAL A 31 15.89 -40.39 32.81
CA VAL A 31 16.28 -40.20 31.40
C VAL A 31 17.38 -39.17 31.32
N LEU A 32 18.49 -39.53 30.67
CA LEU A 32 19.56 -38.62 30.35
C LEU A 32 19.44 -38.22 28.85
N ALA A 33 19.35 -36.95 28.59
CA ALA A 33 19.24 -36.41 27.23
C ALA A 33 20.28 -35.32 26.96
N TYR A 34 20.70 -35.22 25.73
CA TYR A 34 21.63 -34.20 25.25
C TYR A 34 20.93 -33.31 24.24
N PHE A 35 21.20 -31.98 24.36
CA PHE A 35 20.81 -30.95 23.40
C PHE A 35 22.10 -30.34 22.82
N GLY A 36 22.13 -30.19 21.48
CA GLY A 36 23.37 -29.77 20.78
C GLY A 36 24.35 -30.89 20.44
N TYR A 37 23.92 -32.16 20.49
CA TYR A 37 24.63 -33.35 20.04
C TYR A 37 23.65 -34.33 19.35
N PRO A 38 24.03 -35.03 18.22
CA PRO A 38 25.29 -34.97 17.52
C PRO A 38 25.51 -33.75 16.66
N VAL A 39 24.50 -32.91 16.50
CA VAL A 39 24.55 -31.65 15.76
C VAL A 39 24.56 -30.49 16.76
N ALA A 40 25.61 -29.66 16.71
CA ALA A 40 25.69 -28.47 17.57
C ALA A 40 24.63 -27.43 17.16
N GLN A 41 23.86 -26.94 18.12
CA GLN A 41 22.83 -25.92 17.96
C GLN A 41 23.06 -24.79 18.95
N GLU A 42 22.97 -23.55 18.49
CA GLU A 42 23.27 -22.39 19.35
C GLU A 42 22.29 -22.16 20.51
N ASP A 43 21.06 -22.59 20.33
CA ASP A 43 19.97 -22.44 21.31
C ASP A 43 19.64 -23.74 22.04
N SER A 44 20.53 -24.75 21.94
CA SER A 44 20.36 -26.03 22.64
C SER A 44 20.07 -25.86 24.14
N ALA A 45 20.61 -24.83 24.78
CA ALA A 45 20.30 -24.51 26.17
C ALA A 45 18.84 -24.06 26.35
N ALA A 46 18.34 -23.22 25.46
CA ALA A 46 16.93 -22.77 25.50
C ALA A 46 15.96 -23.91 25.12
N GLN A 47 16.32 -24.72 24.12
CA GLN A 47 15.54 -25.91 23.73
C GLN A 47 15.45 -26.93 24.86
N ALA A 48 16.55 -27.16 25.59
CA ALA A 48 16.54 -28.03 26.75
C ALA A 48 15.58 -27.53 27.84
N VAL A 49 15.51 -26.21 28.05
CA VAL A 49 14.59 -25.62 29.04
C VAL A 49 13.16 -25.70 28.58
N HIS A 50 12.87 -25.43 27.30
CA HIS A 50 11.52 -25.59 26.71
C HIS A 50 11.05 -27.03 26.80
N ALA A 51 11.90 -28.00 26.41
CA ALA A 51 11.63 -29.42 26.53
C ALA A 51 11.33 -29.82 27.98
N ALA A 52 12.12 -29.30 28.92
CA ALA A 52 11.92 -29.60 30.35
C ALA A 52 10.58 -29.09 30.88
N LEU A 53 10.16 -27.87 30.56
CA LEU A 53 8.84 -27.33 30.95
C LEU A 53 7.69 -28.16 30.34
N GLU A 54 7.79 -28.52 29.06
CA GLU A 54 6.77 -29.36 28.43
C GLU A 54 6.76 -30.78 28.97
N ILE A 55 7.91 -31.35 29.34
CA ILE A 55 7.99 -32.68 30.02
C ILE A 55 7.27 -32.64 31.37
N VAL A 56 7.46 -31.56 32.17
CA VAL A 56 6.75 -31.42 33.46
C VAL A 56 5.24 -31.47 33.23
N ASP A 57 4.74 -30.74 32.25
CA ASP A 57 3.32 -30.68 31.90
C ASP A 57 2.81 -32.02 31.32
N ALA A 58 3.55 -32.62 30.41
CA ALA A 58 3.18 -33.88 29.76
C ALA A 58 3.08 -35.02 30.79
N VAL A 59 4.05 -35.09 31.69
CA VAL A 59 4.06 -36.15 32.75
C VAL A 59 2.94 -35.91 33.74
N ALA A 60 2.63 -34.66 34.12
CA ALA A 60 1.51 -34.35 35.01
C ALA A 60 0.13 -34.75 34.44
N ARG A 61 0.00 -34.76 33.10
CA ARG A 61 -1.24 -35.16 32.39
C ARG A 61 -1.39 -36.67 32.18
N LEU A 62 -0.33 -37.46 32.42
CA LEU A 62 -0.39 -38.91 32.25
C LEU A 62 -1.39 -39.52 33.27
N ARG A 63 -2.49 -40.09 32.76
CA ARG A 63 -3.42 -40.88 33.60
C ARG A 63 -2.84 -42.29 33.77
N THR A 64 -2.47 -42.62 34.98
CA THR A 64 -2.02 -43.99 35.30
C THR A 64 -3.24 -44.83 35.67
N ASP A 65 -3.23 -46.13 35.32
CA ASP A 65 -4.30 -47.10 35.66
C ASP A 65 -4.51 -47.23 37.18
N VAL A 66 -3.64 -46.65 38.00
CA VAL A 66 -3.63 -46.71 39.46
C VAL A 66 -4.07 -45.40 40.11
N GLY A 67 -4.42 -44.35 39.32
CA GLY A 67 -4.91 -43.04 39.81
C GLY A 67 -3.86 -42.16 40.52
N VAL A 68 -2.57 -42.49 40.40
CA VAL A 68 -1.46 -41.70 40.98
C VAL A 68 -0.97 -40.65 39.99
N ALA A 69 -0.92 -39.36 40.40
CA ALA A 69 -0.30 -38.28 39.62
C ALA A 69 1.21 -38.43 39.63
N LEU A 70 1.81 -38.50 38.43
CA LEU A 70 3.25 -38.56 38.26
C LEU A 70 3.86 -37.17 38.30
N GLN A 71 5.03 -37.04 38.94
CA GLN A 71 5.80 -35.77 38.95
C GLN A 71 7.27 -36.08 38.58
N VAL A 72 7.87 -35.20 37.81
CA VAL A 72 9.26 -35.32 37.36
C VAL A 72 10.10 -34.22 37.98
N ARG A 73 11.39 -34.48 38.18
CA ARG A 73 12.42 -33.53 38.62
C ARG A 73 13.46 -33.39 37.52
N ILE A 74 13.72 -32.17 37.08
CA ILE A 74 14.66 -31.94 35.94
C ILE A 74 15.80 -31.02 36.36
N GLY A 75 17.02 -31.45 36.06
CA GLY A 75 18.23 -30.63 36.18
C GLY A 75 18.89 -30.45 34.84
N ILE A 76 19.22 -29.22 34.47
CA ILE A 76 19.89 -28.88 33.19
C ILE A 76 21.23 -28.21 33.47
N ALA A 77 22.28 -28.72 32.87
CA ALA A 77 23.60 -28.11 32.90
C ALA A 77 24.19 -28.02 31.50
N THR A 78 24.84 -26.89 31.19
CA THR A 78 25.51 -26.63 29.93
C THR A 78 27.02 -26.54 30.16
N GLY A 79 27.81 -27.24 29.34
CA GLY A 79 29.27 -27.25 29.44
C GLY A 79 29.90 -28.25 28.49
N THR A 80 31.22 -28.36 28.52
CA THR A 80 31.96 -29.31 27.68
C THR A 80 31.74 -30.74 28.17
N VAL A 81 31.41 -31.63 27.22
CA VAL A 81 31.20 -33.06 27.45
C VAL A 81 32.02 -33.86 26.45
N VAL A 82 32.66 -34.93 26.92
CA VAL A 82 33.36 -35.88 26.07
C VAL A 82 32.45 -37.09 25.86
N VAL A 83 32.00 -37.31 24.63
CA VAL A 83 31.18 -38.45 24.25
C VAL A 83 32.10 -39.53 23.67
N THR A 84 32.13 -40.71 24.30
CA THR A 84 32.94 -41.85 23.85
C THR A 84 31.99 -42.98 23.46
N GLU A 85 32.17 -43.57 22.28
CA GLU A 85 31.51 -44.81 21.91
C GLU A 85 32.26 -45.97 22.56
N LEU A 86 31.67 -46.63 23.54
CA LEU A 86 32.17 -47.89 24.10
C LEU A 86 31.58 -49.05 23.30
N LEU A 87 32.42 -49.74 22.53
CA LEU A 87 32.08 -51.02 21.91
C LEU A 87 31.99 -52.07 23.00
N VAL A 88 30.81 -52.33 23.51
CA VAL A 88 30.50 -53.45 24.40
C VAL A 88 29.59 -54.42 23.63
N ASN A 89 30.25 -55.49 23.05
CA ASN A 89 29.60 -56.58 22.30
C ASN A 89 28.71 -56.17 21.10
N GLU A 90 28.80 -56.93 20.01
CA GLU A 90 28.27 -56.73 18.64
C GLU A 90 26.76 -56.42 18.49
N ILE A 91 26.04 -56.08 19.56
CA ILE A 91 24.54 -55.96 19.54
C ILE A 91 24.00 -54.65 20.17
N SER A 92 24.80 -53.85 20.93
CA SER A 92 24.35 -52.58 21.46
C SER A 92 25.54 -51.62 21.69
N ALA A 93 25.54 -50.49 20.98
CA ALA A 93 26.47 -49.39 21.27
C ALA A 93 25.89 -48.56 22.43
N GLU A 94 26.44 -48.69 23.64
CA GLU A 94 26.17 -47.76 24.76
C GLU A 94 27.18 -46.57 24.64
N GLN A 95 26.66 -45.39 24.54
CA GLN A 95 27.43 -44.14 24.56
C GLN A 95 27.71 -43.74 26.00
N ALA A 96 28.96 -43.86 26.44
CA ALA A 96 29.39 -43.38 27.75
C ALA A 96 29.90 -41.94 27.66
N THR A 97 29.41 -41.07 28.53
CA THR A 97 29.78 -39.69 28.62
C THR A 97 30.60 -39.42 29.88
N VAL A 98 31.73 -38.77 29.69
CA VAL A 98 32.66 -38.42 30.77
C VAL A 98 32.79 -36.88 30.82
N GLY A 99 32.58 -36.29 31.99
CA GLY A 99 32.71 -34.85 32.22
C GLY A 99 32.03 -34.35 33.49
N GLU A 100 32.31 -33.12 33.88
CA GLU A 100 31.70 -32.49 35.04
C GLU A 100 30.22 -32.08 34.77
N THR A 101 29.87 -31.79 33.52
CA THR A 101 28.54 -31.28 33.11
C THR A 101 27.40 -32.28 33.35
N PRO A 102 27.46 -33.57 32.97
CA PRO A 102 26.46 -34.56 33.29
C PRO A 102 26.27 -34.74 34.80
N ASN A 103 27.34 -34.72 35.58
CA ASN A 103 27.35 -34.84 37.03
C ASN A 103 26.64 -33.62 37.64
N LEU A 104 26.85 -32.42 37.13
CA LEU A 104 26.14 -31.17 37.56
C LEU A 104 24.66 -31.27 37.29
N ALA A 105 24.24 -31.70 36.09
CA ALA A 105 22.84 -31.89 35.77
C ALA A 105 22.14 -32.88 36.73
N ALA A 106 22.78 -34.04 37.03
CA ALA A 106 22.28 -35.01 37.98
C ALA A 106 22.12 -34.43 39.40
N ARG A 107 23.06 -33.57 39.84
CA ARG A 107 22.97 -32.93 41.16
C ARG A 107 21.84 -31.86 41.19
N LEU A 108 21.69 -31.06 40.13
CA LEU A 108 20.56 -30.14 40.02
C LEU A 108 19.21 -30.84 40.03
N GLN A 109 19.09 -31.98 39.31
CA GLN A 109 17.91 -32.84 39.35
C GLN A 109 17.56 -33.30 40.77
N THR A 110 18.58 -33.72 41.52
CA THR A 110 18.39 -34.22 42.91
C THR A 110 17.88 -33.13 43.84
N LEU A 111 18.27 -31.86 43.60
CA LEU A 111 17.85 -30.71 44.38
C LEU A 111 16.52 -30.11 43.92
N ALA A 112 16.07 -30.42 42.71
CA ALA A 112 14.81 -29.94 42.19
C ALA A 112 13.64 -30.48 43.01
N GLU A 113 12.66 -29.66 43.33
CA GLU A 113 11.40 -30.09 43.87
C GLU A 113 10.58 -30.87 42.82
N PRO A 114 9.68 -31.81 43.21
CA PRO A 114 8.81 -32.48 42.26
C PRO A 114 8.03 -31.50 41.39
N GLY A 115 8.05 -31.69 40.07
CA GLY A 115 7.39 -30.80 39.10
C GLY A 115 8.17 -29.54 38.80
N THR A 116 9.48 -29.47 39.12
CA THR A 116 10.29 -28.26 38.84
C THR A 116 11.54 -28.54 38.02
N VAL A 117 12.06 -27.45 37.39
CA VAL A 117 13.23 -27.45 36.54
C VAL A 117 14.28 -26.56 37.16
N LEU A 118 15.48 -27.08 37.45
CA LEU A 118 16.64 -26.33 37.91
C LEU A 118 17.72 -26.26 36.83
N ILE A 119 18.35 -25.09 36.68
CA ILE A 119 19.38 -24.85 35.67
C ILE A 119 20.65 -24.27 36.29
N CYS A 120 21.80 -24.56 35.68
CA CYS A 120 23.09 -23.97 36.06
C CYS A 120 23.24 -22.53 35.51
N PRO A 121 24.23 -21.75 36.02
CA PRO A 121 24.44 -20.36 35.57
C PRO A 121 24.72 -20.22 34.07
N ILE A 122 25.46 -21.16 33.48
CA ILE A 122 25.78 -21.18 32.06
C ILE A 122 24.50 -21.41 31.25
N THR A 123 23.66 -22.35 31.61
CA THR A 123 22.34 -22.57 30.98
C THR A 123 21.47 -21.32 31.08
N ARG A 124 21.44 -20.66 32.23
CA ARG A 124 20.72 -19.42 32.41
C ARG A 124 21.24 -18.29 31.51
N GLN A 125 22.55 -18.14 31.43
CA GLN A 125 23.17 -17.11 30.57
C GLN A 125 22.86 -17.37 29.10
N LEU A 126 22.90 -18.61 28.63
CA LEU A 126 22.65 -18.97 27.23
C LEU A 126 21.14 -18.94 26.88
N SER A 127 20.27 -19.23 27.83
CA SER A 127 18.83 -19.15 27.63
C SER A 127 18.24 -17.74 27.83
N GLY A 128 19.06 -16.77 28.32
CA GLY A 128 18.72 -15.34 28.38
C GLY A 128 17.37 -15.03 29.01
N GLY A 129 16.64 -14.09 28.42
CA GLY A 129 15.33 -13.62 28.89
C GLY A 129 14.12 -14.44 28.40
N TYR A 130 14.30 -15.59 27.75
CA TYR A 130 13.18 -16.41 27.25
C TYR A 130 12.27 -16.97 28.36
N PHE A 131 12.79 -17.05 29.60
CA PHE A 131 12.10 -17.67 30.71
C PHE A 131 12.10 -16.78 31.94
N ILE A 132 11.11 -16.98 32.78
CA ILE A 132 11.02 -16.36 34.11
C ILE A 132 11.76 -17.25 35.08
N TYR A 133 12.70 -16.68 35.80
CA TYR A 133 13.56 -17.42 36.73
C TYR A 133 13.37 -16.96 38.17
N ARG A 134 13.58 -17.90 39.10
CA ARG A 134 13.77 -17.64 40.53
C ARG A 134 15.20 -18.01 40.88
N ASP A 135 16.01 -17.07 41.32
CA ASP A 135 17.35 -17.33 41.79
C ASP A 135 17.32 -18.00 43.15
N LEU A 136 17.99 -19.15 43.26
CA LEU A 136 18.11 -19.92 44.49
C LEU A 136 19.39 -19.59 45.29
N GLY A 137 20.26 -18.74 44.72
CA GLY A 137 21.55 -18.39 45.32
C GLY A 137 22.58 -19.52 45.21
N PRO A 138 23.72 -19.39 45.91
CA PRO A 138 24.79 -20.38 45.89
C PRO A 138 24.38 -21.64 46.69
N LEU A 139 24.37 -22.80 46.03
CA LEU A 139 24.02 -24.11 46.60
C LEU A 139 25.30 -24.94 46.78
N SER A 140 25.49 -25.54 47.96
CA SER A 140 26.59 -26.46 48.20
C SER A 140 26.29 -27.86 47.64
N LEU A 141 27.05 -28.28 46.60
CA LEU A 141 26.86 -29.54 45.96
C LEU A 141 27.96 -30.55 46.43
N LYS A 142 27.55 -31.77 46.72
CA LYS A 142 28.45 -32.83 47.17
C LYS A 142 29.45 -33.16 46.03
N GLY A 143 30.76 -32.97 46.29
CA GLY A 143 31.84 -33.19 45.33
C GLY A 143 32.32 -31.94 44.58
N TRP A 144 31.77 -30.72 44.90
CA TRP A 144 32.21 -29.46 44.35
C TRP A 144 32.93 -28.61 45.41
N ALA A 145 34.10 -28.04 45.05
CA ALA A 145 34.91 -27.26 46.00
C ALA A 145 34.30 -25.88 46.34
N GLN A 146 33.46 -25.33 45.43
CA GLN A 146 32.83 -24.04 45.64
C GLN A 146 31.30 -24.15 45.43
N PRO A 147 30.47 -23.38 46.16
CA PRO A 147 29.03 -23.36 45.92
C PRO A 147 28.70 -22.86 44.52
N ILE A 148 27.75 -23.49 43.82
CA ILE A 148 27.30 -23.12 42.50
C ILE A 148 25.93 -22.47 42.59
N SER A 149 25.75 -21.27 41.97
CA SER A 149 24.45 -20.65 41.85
C SER A 149 23.53 -21.44 40.94
N ALA A 150 22.30 -21.64 41.35
CA ALA A 150 21.29 -22.30 40.51
C ALA A 150 20.03 -21.41 40.41
N SER A 151 19.32 -21.56 39.29
CA SER A 151 18.03 -20.87 39.10
C SER A 151 16.92 -21.86 38.78
N GLN A 152 15.75 -21.65 39.36
CA GLN A 152 14.54 -22.40 39.03
C GLN A 152 13.83 -21.71 37.88
N VAL A 153 13.42 -22.47 36.88
CA VAL A 153 12.59 -21.97 35.76
C VAL A 153 11.12 -22.01 36.19
N LEU A 154 10.44 -20.88 36.12
CA LEU A 154 9.04 -20.74 36.51
C LEU A 154 8.07 -20.82 35.32
N GLY A 155 8.54 -20.52 34.10
CA GLY A 155 7.75 -20.52 32.88
C GLY A 155 8.42 -19.71 31.77
N THR A 156 7.75 -19.58 30.64
CA THR A 156 8.19 -18.75 29.52
C THR A 156 7.90 -17.27 29.78
N SER A 157 8.78 -16.36 29.40
CA SER A 157 8.64 -14.91 29.69
C SER A 157 7.73 -14.17 28.72
N GLY A 158 7.20 -14.82 27.65
CA GLY A 158 6.48 -14.14 26.59
C GLY A 158 7.35 -13.27 25.65
N VAL A 159 8.66 -13.30 25.81
CA VAL A 159 9.63 -12.64 24.94
C VAL A 159 9.79 -13.45 23.66
N GLU A 160 9.34 -12.90 22.53
CA GLU A 160 9.27 -13.62 21.25
C GLU A 160 10.55 -13.47 20.40
N SER A 161 11.51 -12.63 20.77
CA SER A 161 12.73 -12.43 20.01
C SER A 161 14.00 -12.60 20.85
N ARG A 162 15.03 -13.24 20.25
CA ARG A 162 16.36 -13.36 20.88
C ARG A 162 17.02 -12.00 21.12
N PHE A 163 16.69 -10.98 20.33
CA PHE A 163 17.11 -9.61 20.54
C PHE A 163 16.56 -9.05 21.86
N GLU A 164 15.28 -9.23 22.13
CA GLU A 164 14.64 -8.86 23.39
C GLU A 164 15.18 -9.71 24.55
N ALA A 165 15.35 -11.01 24.33
CA ALA A 165 15.87 -11.94 25.32
C ALA A 165 17.33 -11.66 25.74
N MET A 166 18.18 -11.18 24.81
CA MET A 166 19.57 -10.84 25.09
C MET A 166 19.77 -9.40 25.63
N HIS A 167 18.81 -8.50 25.40
CA HIS A 167 18.89 -7.10 25.87
C HIS A 167 18.10 -6.85 27.16
N THR A 168 17.61 -7.88 27.82
CA THR A 168 17.06 -7.81 29.19
C THR A 168 18.10 -7.38 30.25
N SER A 169 19.38 -7.32 29.89
CA SER A 169 20.42 -6.68 30.71
C SER A 169 20.73 -5.27 30.18
N LYS A 170 20.02 -4.25 30.72
CA LYS A 170 20.28 -2.81 30.63
C LYS A 170 20.77 -2.33 29.26
N LEU A 171 19.81 -1.90 28.40
CA LEU A 171 20.13 -1.04 27.27
C LEU A 171 21.02 0.13 27.73
N PRO A 172 21.89 0.59 26.85
CA PRO A 172 22.71 1.74 27.12
C PRO A 172 21.84 2.93 27.56
N SER A 173 22.05 3.52 28.73
CA SER A 173 21.39 4.75 29.13
C SER A 173 21.59 5.80 28.03
N LEU A 174 20.51 6.40 27.57
CA LEU A 174 20.55 7.52 26.63
C LEU A 174 21.28 8.67 27.28
N PHE A 175 22.25 9.26 26.60
CA PHE A 175 22.95 10.46 27.05
C PHE A 175 22.50 11.69 26.28
N GLY A 176 22.17 12.78 26.96
CA GLY A 176 21.80 14.04 26.36
C GLY A 176 20.50 14.01 25.56
N ARG A 177 19.54 13.10 25.94
CA ARG A 177 18.23 12.94 25.33
C ARG A 177 17.10 12.85 26.36
N GLU A 178 17.39 13.30 27.58
CA GLU A 178 16.46 13.24 28.70
C GLU A 178 15.22 14.09 28.42
N GLU A 179 15.39 15.27 27.80
CA GLU A 179 14.29 16.19 27.49
C GLU A 179 13.32 15.58 26.46
N GLU A 180 13.86 14.96 25.40
CA GLU A 180 13.06 14.29 24.38
C GLU A 180 12.27 13.12 24.95
N ILE A 181 12.89 12.29 25.78
CA ILE A 181 12.21 11.17 26.45
C ILE A 181 11.13 11.68 27.42
N ASP A 182 11.41 12.70 28.20
CA ASP A 182 10.43 13.29 29.13
C ASP A 182 9.23 13.88 28.36
N LEU A 183 9.47 14.47 27.20
CA LEU A 183 8.40 14.93 26.33
C LEU A 183 7.56 13.76 25.78
N LEU A 184 8.21 12.70 25.33
CA LEU A 184 7.52 11.49 24.84
C LEU A 184 6.70 10.83 25.96
N LEU A 185 7.22 10.74 27.18
CA LEU A 185 6.48 10.22 28.34
C LEU A 185 5.27 11.10 28.69
N ARG A 186 5.38 12.42 28.56
CA ARG A 186 4.24 13.33 28.72
C ARG A 186 3.18 13.08 27.64
N ARG A 187 3.58 12.87 26.39
CA ARG A 187 2.65 12.54 25.28
C ARG A 187 2.00 11.18 25.48
N TRP A 188 2.74 10.19 25.96
CA TRP A 188 2.20 8.90 26.34
C TRP A 188 1.11 9.00 27.40
N ARG A 189 1.37 9.74 28.49
CA ARG A 189 0.37 9.95 29.55
C ARG A 189 -0.88 10.68 29.06
N GLN A 190 -0.78 11.54 28.05
CA GLN A 190 -1.93 12.15 27.40
C GLN A 190 -2.69 11.09 26.56
N ALA A 191 -1.97 10.31 25.79
CA ALA A 191 -2.55 9.28 24.92
C ALA A 191 -3.32 8.19 25.71
N THR A 192 -2.83 7.81 26.88
CA THR A 192 -3.53 6.83 27.73
C THR A 192 -4.87 7.33 28.30
N ARG A 193 -5.14 8.65 28.27
CA ARG A 193 -6.37 9.30 28.73
C ARG A 193 -7.38 9.55 27.59
N GLU A 194 -7.32 8.78 26.51
CA GLU A 194 -8.20 8.90 25.33
C GLU A 194 -7.96 10.16 24.47
N GLU A 195 -6.81 10.77 24.58
CA GLU A 195 -6.38 11.91 23.75
C GLU A 195 -5.16 11.52 22.90
N GLY A 196 -5.33 10.63 21.91
CA GLY A 196 -4.22 10.15 21.10
C GLY A 196 -3.29 11.25 20.58
N ARG A 197 -2.00 10.95 20.53
CA ARG A 197 -0.95 11.90 20.15
C ARG A 197 -0.05 11.34 19.06
N VAL A 198 0.48 12.23 18.23
CA VAL A 198 1.44 11.92 17.18
C VAL A 198 2.73 12.67 17.44
N VAL A 199 3.88 11.99 17.28
CA VAL A 199 5.20 12.60 17.39
C VAL A 199 6.02 12.26 16.15
N LEU A 200 6.45 13.26 15.42
CA LEU A 200 7.38 13.15 14.30
C LEU A 200 8.81 13.46 14.77
N LEU A 201 9.68 12.43 14.82
CA LEU A 201 11.09 12.54 15.15
C LEU A 201 11.92 12.69 13.87
N THR A 202 12.51 13.85 13.65
CA THR A 202 13.39 14.08 12.50
C THR A 202 14.85 14.25 12.94
N GLY A 203 15.78 13.83 12.09
CA GLY A 203 17.20 14.00 12.37
C GLY A 203 18.11 13.24 11.41
N GLU A 204 19.40 13.56 11.45
CA GLU A 204 20.44 12.95 10.61
C GLU A 204 20.56 11.43 10.84
N PRO A 205 21.11 10.68 9.86
CA PRO A 205 21.44 9.26 10.06
C PRO A 205 22.40 9.08 11.25
N GLY A 206 22.13 8.08 12.11
CA GLY A 206 22.98 7.81 13.28
C GLY A 206 22.79 8.74 14.48
N ILE A 207 21.86 9.70 14.43
CA ILE A 207 21.60 10.67 15.52
C ILE A 207 20.88 10.09 16.73
N GLY A 208 20.34 8.86 16.63
CA GLY A 208 19.70 8.15 17.73
C GLY A 208 18.17 8.10 17.70
N LYS A 209 17.50 8.37 16.57
CA LYS A 209 16.02 8.31 16.45
C LYS A 209 15.42 6.98 16.91
N SER A 210 15.89 5.87 16.35
CA SER A 210 15.42 4.52 16.72
C SER A 210 15.75 4.17 18.18
N HIS A 211 16.88 4.69 18.72
CA HIS A 211 17.28 4.46 20.09
C HIS A 211 16.35 5.19 21.08
N ILE A 212 15.89 6.39 20.75
CA ILE A 212 14.88 7.12 21.54
C ILE A 212 13.55 6.36 21.57
N ALA A 213 13.08 5.88 20.41
CA ALA A 213 11.85 5.11 20.33
C ALA A 213 11.91 3.81 21.15
N LEU A 214 13.06 3.11 21.10
CA LEU A 214 13.31 1.91 21.88
C LEU A 214 13.38 2.21 23.39
N ALA A 215 14.09 3.26 23.80
CA ALA A 215 14.21 3.64 25.21
C ALA A 215 12.87 4.09 25.82
N LEU A 216 11.97 4.66 25.01
CA LEU A 216 10.60 4.91 25.46
C LEU A 216 9.87 3.59 25.72
N ASP A 217 9.90 2.68 24.77
CA ASP A 217 9.23 1.37 24.87
C ASP A 217 9.69 0.60 26.14
N GLU A 218 11.02 0.64 26.43
CA GLU A 218 11.57 0.04 27.66
C GLU A 218 11.07 0.70 28.94
N ARG A 219 10.97 2.04 28.94
CA ARG A 219 10.46 2.75 30.13
C ARG A 219 8.97 2.46 30.37
N LEU A 220 8.24 2.08 29.33
CA LEU A 220 6.83 1.72 29.37
C LEU A 220 6.56 0.24 29.70
N GLN A 221 7.57 -0.63 29.76
CA GLN A 221 7.40 -2.06 30.05
C GLN A 221 6.68 -2.36 31.37
N SER A 222 6.72 -1.43 32.35
CA SER A 222 5.98 -1.58 33.60
C SER A 222 4.49 -1.22 33.51
N GLU A 223 4.07 -0.60 32.41
CA GLU A 223 2.69 -0.20 32.13
C GLU A 223 2.07 -1.16 31.12
N PRO A 224 0.82 -1.64 31.33
CA PRO A 224 0.14 -2.51 30.35
C PRO A 224 -0.11 -1.73 29.06
N HIS A 225 0.50 -2.16 27.94
CA HIS A 225 0.30 -1.56 26.63
C HIS A 225 0.63 -2.56 25.51
N ILE A 226 0.24 -2.23 24.29
CA ILE A 226 0.57 -2.97 23.06
C ILE A 226 1.51 -2.14 22.23
N THR A 227 2.64 -2.70 21.83
CA THR A 227 3.59 -2.03 20.91
C THR A 227 3.45 -2.58 19.49
N LEU A 228 3.19 -1.70 18.51
CA LEU A 228 3.18 -2.02 17.08
C LEU A 228 4.37 -1.32 16.41
N ARG A 229 5.27 -2.10 15.80
CA ARG A 229 6.45 -1.57 15.10
C ARG A 229 6.40 -1.87 13.62
N TYR A 230 6.61 -0.82 12.83
CA TYR A 230 6.62 -0.85 11.38
C TYR A 230 7.97 -0.35 10.88
N PHE A 231 8.61 -1.12 9.99
CA PHE A 231 9.93 -0.78 9.44
C PHE A 231 9.81 -0.45 7.97
N CYS A 232 10.32 0.72 7.56
CA CYS A 232 10.42 1.11 6.18
C CYS A 232 11.84 0.86 5.66
N SER A 233 11.96 0.42 4.40
CA SER A 233 13.25 0.06 3.80
C SER A 233 13.37 0.61 2.38
N ALA A 234 14.57 1.01 1.99
CA ALA A 234 14.87 1.50 0.64
C ALA A 234 14.56 0.49 -0.48
N HIS A 235 14.54 -0.82 -0.16
CA HIS A 235 14.20 -1.87 -1.14
C HIS A 235 12.69 -2.01 -1.38
N HIS A 236 11.86 -1.52 -0.47
CA HIS A 236 10.40 -1.66 -0.49
C HIS A 236 9.67 -0.34 -0.75
N THR A 237 10.36 0.69 -1.22
CA THR A 237 9.76 2.01 -1.53
C THR A 237 8.66 1.97 -2.59
N HIS A 238 8.57 0.86 -3.32
CA HIS A 238 7.54 0.63 -4.34
C HIS A 238 6.69 -0.63 -4.07
N SER A 239 6.82 -1.24 -2.90
CA SER A 239 6.04 -2.41 -2.49
C SER A 239 4.87 -1.96 -1.62
N ALA A 240 3.68 -1.84 -2.22
CA ALA A 240 2.49 -1.32 -1.53
C ALA A 240 2.18 -2.07 -0.24
N LEU A 241 1.97 -1.31 0.85
CA LEU A 241 1.67 -1.80 2.20
C LEU A 241 2.73 -2.72 2.81
N SER A 242 3.97 -2.68 2.32
CA SER A 242 5.07 -3.55 2.79
C SER A 242 5.27 -3.51 4.32
N PRO A 243 5.31 -2.36 5.02
CA PRO A 243 5.47 -2.33 6.47
C PRO A 243 4.34 -3.05 7.23
N PHE A 244 3.10 -2.96 6.71
CA PHE A 244 1.92 -3.59 7.32
C PHE A 244 1.91 -5.09 7.08
N ILE A 245 2.21 -5.52 5.85
CA ILE A 245 2.33 -6.94 5.50
C ILE A 245 3.37 -7.61 6.40
N ASN A 246 4.57 -7.05 6.52
CA ASN A 246 5.63 -7.57 7.35
C ASN A 246 5.26 -7.60 8.85
N GLN A 247 4.49 -6.62 9.33
CA GLN A 247 4.04 -6.60 10.72
C GLN A 247 2.98 -7.68 10.97
N ILE A 248 2.00 -7.83 10.08
CA ILE A 248 0.95 -8.86 10.20
C ILE A 248 1.56 -10.26 10.13
N GLU A 249 2.50 -10.53 9.22
CA GLU A 249 3.23 -11.81 9.14
C GLU A 249 3.88 -12.17 10.47
N ARG A 250 4.56 -11.17 11.07
CA ARG A 250 5.20 -11.34 12.38
C ARG A 250 4.19 -11.59 13.51
N ALA A 251 3.12 -10.80 13.55
CA ALA A 251 2.10 -10.90 14.59
C ALA A 251 1.28 -12.18 14.50
N ALA A 252 1.01 -12.66 13.27
CA ALA A 252 0.34 -13.94 13.02
C ALA A 252 1.28 -15.15 13.23
N GLY A 253 2.60 -14.93 13.30
CA GLY A 253 3.57 -16.01 13.45
C GLY A 253 3.66 -16.91 12.21
N PHE A 254 3.58 -16.33 11.00
CA PHE A 254 3.73 -17.07 9.75
C PHE A 254 5.14 -17.67 9.64
N LYS A 255 5.20 -18.94 9.27
CA LYS A 255 6.44 -19.63 8.91
C LYS A 255 6.48 -19.81 7.40
N HIS A 256 7.69 -19.83 6.84
CA HIS A 256 7.90 -19.98 5.40
C HIS A 256 7.19 -21.23 4.84
N ASN A 257 7.24 -22.33 5.54
CA ASN A 257 6.66 -23.63 5.13
C ASN A 257 5.20 -23.84 5.58
N ASP A 258 4.53 -22.84 6.14
CA ASP A 258 3.13 -22.99 6.53
C ASP A 258 2.25 -23.16 5.28
N PRO A 259 1.41 -24.21 5.22
CA PRO A 259 0.42 -24.34 4.15
C PRO A 259 -0.55 -23.14 4.13
N PRO A 260 -1.12 -22.77 2.98
CA PRO A 260 -2.04 -21.62 2.89
C PRO A 260 -3.21 -21.68 3.88
N ALA A 261 -3.75 -22.88 4.15
CA ALA A 261 -4.82 -23.06 5.12
C ALA A 261 -4.36 -22.76 6.57
N GLU A 262 -3.11 -23.07 6.93
CA GLU A 262 -2.55 -22.76 8.25
C GLU A 262 -2.27 -21.27 8.39
N LYS A 263 -1.72 -20.62 7.36
CA LYS A 263 -1.54 -19.16 7.32
C LYS A 263 -2.88 -18.45 7.49
N LEU A 264 -3.93 -18.91 6.80
CA LEU A 264 -5.27 -18.35 6.93
C LEU A 264 -5.81 -18.48 8.35
N ALA A 265 -5.71 -19.67 8.96
CA ALA A 265 -6.16 -19.89 10.33
C ALA A 265 -5.41 -19.01 11.35
N LYS A 266 -4.10 -18.80 11.17
CA LYS A 266 -3.28 -17.90 12.00
C LYS A 266 -3.70 -16.43 11.83
N LEU A 267 -4.00 -16.02 10.59
CA LEU A 267 -4.50 -14.67 10.30
C LEU A 267 -5.87 -14.44 10.92
N ASP A 268 -6.81 -15.37 10.75
CA ASP A 268 -8.15 -15.30 11.35
C ASP A 268 -8.07 -15.18 12.89
N ALA A 269 -7.19 -15.96 13.51
CA ALA A 269 -6.96 -15.86 14.95
C ALA A 269 -6.38 -14.50 15.39
N LEU A 270 -5.54 -13.87 14.57
CA LEU A 270 -5.01 -12.53 14.82
C LEU A 270 -6.11 -11.48 14.68
N VAL A 271 -6.86 -11.52 13.58
CA VAL A 271 -7.92 -10.54 13.26
C VAL A 271 -9.06 -10.61 14.27
N ALA A 272 -9.47 -11.80 14.72
CA ALA A 272 -10.50 -12.01 15.74
C ALA A 272 -10.14 -11.38 17.12
N ARG A 273 -8.87 -11.02 17.34
CA ARG A 273 -8.46 -10.28 18.55
C ARG A 273 -8.87 -8.80 18.50
N SER A 274 -9.19 -8.26 17.35
CA SER A 274 -9.43 -6.82 17.15
C SER A 274 -10.76 -6.48 16.51
N THR A 275 -11.32 -7.36 15.68
CA THR A 275 -12.59 -7.13 14.98
C THR A 275 -13.37 -8.42 14.79
N ASP A 276 -14.70 -8.33 14.90
CA ASP A 276 -15.63 -9.47 14.65
C ASP A 276 -16.15 -9.46 13.20
N ASN A 277 -15.74 -8.48 12.36
CA ASN A 277 -16.17 -8.39 10.96
C ASN A 277 -15.38 -9.38 10.10
N PRO A 278 -16.04 -10.43 9.55
CA PRO A 278 -15.36 -11.44 8.73
C PRO A 278 -14.81 -10.88 7.40
N GLU A 279 -15.34 -9.77 6.89
CA GLU A 279 -14.84 -9.09 5.69
C GLU A 279 -13.39 -8.60 5.90
N HIS A 280 -13.05 -8.11 7.10
CA HIS A 280 -11.70 -7.65 7.41
C HIS A 280 -10.66 -8.75 7.29
N GLY A 281 -10.99 -9.98 7.77
CA GLY A 281 -10.12 -11.15 7.61
C GLY A 281 -9.88 -11.50 6.14
N ALA A 282 -10.93 -11.53 5.33
CA ALA A 282 -10.83 -11.84 3.90
C ALA A 282 -9.99 -10.81 3.13
N VAL A 283 -10.20 -9.51 3.41
CA VAL A 283 -9.44 -8.42 2.77
C VAL A 283 -7.96 -8.49 3.15
N LEU A 284 -7.63 -8.70 4.43
CA LEU A 284 -6.24 -8.85 4.87
C LEU A 284 -5.60 -10.13 4.32
N ALA A 285 -6.33 -11.25 4.18
CA ALA A 285 -5.84 -12.47 3.56
C ALA A 285 -5.41 -12.25 2.09
N SER A 286 -6.10 -11.37 1.38
CA SER A 286 -5.77 -11.02 0.00
C SER A 286 -4.39 -10.35 -0.16
N LEU A 287 -3.88 -9.70 0.89
CA LEU A 287 -2.53 -9.10 0.88
C LEU A 287 -1.44 -10.18 0.78
N PHE A 288 -1.71 -11.37 1.29
CA PHE A 288 -0.81 -12.52 1.31
C PHE A 288 -1.05 -13.50 0.15
N ALA A 289 -1.92 -13.15 -0.81
CA ALA A 289 -2.35 -14.04 -1.88
C ALA A 289 -2.87 -15.41 -1.37
N LEU A 290 -3.46 -15.43 -0.18
CA LEU A 290 -4.10 -16.62 0.36
C LEU A 290 -5.41 -16.90 -0.40
N PRO A 291 -5.79 -18.18 -0.57
CA PRO A 291 -7.01 -18.51 -1.28
C PRO A 291 -8.22 -17.86 -0.60
N PRO A 292 -9.15 -17.29 -1.38
CA PRO A 292 -10.35 -16.67 -0.83
C PRO A 292 -11.15 -17.72 -0.04
N ASP A 293 -11.56 -17.37 1.16
CA ASP A 293 -12.54 -18.14 1.89
C ASP A 293 -13.91 -17.96 1.20
N ASN A 294 -14.65 -19.07 0.98
CA ASN A 294 -15.99 -19.06 0.36
C ASN A 294 -17.01 -18.18 1.11
N ARG A 295 -16.65 -17.61 2.24
CA ARG A 295 -17.48 -16.72 3.05
C ARG A 295 -17.58 -15.29 2.52
N TYR A 296 -16.62 -14.82 1.69
CA TYR A 296 -16.62 -13.47 1.13
C TYR A 296 -15.97 -13.45 -0.26
N SER A 297 -16.73 -13.07 -1.28
CA SER A 297 -16.20 -12.84 -2.62
C SER A 297 -15.60 -11.43 -2.70
N LEU A 298 -14.26 -11.35 -2.73
CA LEU A 298 -13.55 -10.10 -3.05
C LEU A 298 -13.44 -9.87 -4.56
N GLU A 299 -13.93 -10.81 -5.36
CA GLU A 299 -13.83 -10.78 -6.82
C GLU A 299 -14.69 -9.66 -7.42
N ASP A 300 -15.79 -9.34 -6.77
CA ASP A 300 -16.75 -8.32 -7.19
C ASP A 300 -16.31 -6.89 -6.82
N LEU A 301 -15.28 -6.74 -5.96
CA LEU A 301 -14.78 -5.43 -5.56
C LEU A 301 -13.81 -4.85 -6.59
N THR A 302 -14.00 -3.57 -6.93
CA THR A 302 -13.01 -2.85 -7.72
C THR A 302 -11.68 -2.76 -6.96
N PRO A 303 -10.54 -2.59 -7.67
CA PRO A 303 -9.25 -2.39 -7.02
C PRO A 303 -9.27 -1.24 -5.99
N GLN A 304 -9.91 -0.12 -6.34
CA GLN A 304 -10.03 1.04 -5.45
C GLN A 304 -10.84 0.69 -4.18
N ARG A 305 -12.00 0.05 -4.33
CA ARG A 305 -12.83 -0.34 -3.18
C ARG A 305 -12.14 -1.38 -2.29
N ARG A 306 -11.32 -2.25 -2.89
CA ARG A 306 -10.49 -3.21 -2.15
C ARG A 306 -9.41 -2.49 -1.32
N LYS A 307 -8.78 -1.44 -1.85
CA LYS A 307 -7.83 -0.59 -1.12
C LYS A 307 -8.50 0.10 0.07
N GLU A 308 -9.67 0.72 -0.15
CA GLU A 308 -10.46 1.36 0.91
C GLU A 308 -10.83 0.36 2.01
N LYS A 309 -11.34 -0.81 1.66
CA LYS A 309 -11.64 -1.89 2.60
C LYS A 309 -10.40 -2.39 3.35
N THR A 310 -9.24 -2.38 2.71
CA THR A 310 -7.97 -2.70 3.38
C THR A 310 -7.64 -1.64 4.43
N PHE A 311 -7.83 -0.37 4.14
CA PHE A 311 -7.63 0.72 5.10
C PHE A 311 -8.64 0.65 6.24
N GLU A 312 -9.93 0.41 5.94
CA GLU A 312 -10.98 0.19 6.94
C GLU A 312 -10.61 -0.97 7.88
N ALA A 313 -10.14 -2.11 7.34
CA ALA A 313 -9.75 -3.27 8.14
C ALA A 313 -8.53 -2.99 9.04
N LEU A 314 -7.53 -2.27 8.53
CA LEU A 314 -6.33 -1.89 9.30
C LEU A 314 -6.68 -0.87 10.41
N LEU A 315 -7.55 0.12 10.13
CA LEU A 315 -8.00 1.07 11.15
C LEU A 315 -8.86 0.37 12.21
N ALA A 316 -9.79 -0.51 11.81
CA ALA A 316 -10.60 -1.29 12.74
C ALA A 316 -9.74 -2.20 13.64
N GLN A 317 -8.59 -2.69 13.12
CA GLN A 317 -7.62 -3.42 13.92
C GLN A 317 -7.01 -2.51 15.00
N LEU A 318 -6.64 -1.28 14.67
CA LEU A 318 -6.12 -0.31 15.64
C LEU A 318 -7.19 0.07 16.68
N ASP A 319 -8.44 0.30 16.26
CA ASP A 319 -9.58 0.59 17.17
C ASP A 319 -9.79 -0.54 18.17
N GLY A 320 -9.85 -1.78 17.70
CA GLY A 320 -10.06 -2.95 18.55
C GLY A 320 -8.92 -3.21 19.54
N LEU A 321 -7.68 -2.95 19.14
CA LEU A 321 -6.52 -3.06 20.03
C LEU A 321 -6.52 -1.90 21.06
N ALA A 322 -6.78 -0.65 20.63
CA ALA A 322 -6.82 0.53 21.49
C ALA A 322 -7.96 0.45 22.54
N ALA A 323 -9.07 -0.20 22.20
CA ALA A 323 -10.17 -0.43 23.13
C ALA A 323 -9.76 -1.34 24.30
N ARG A 324 -8.81 -2.26 24.07
CA ARG A 324 -8.35 -3.20 25.12
C ARG A 324 -7.25 -2.60 26.00
N GLN A 325 -6.22 -2.05 25.36
CA GLN A 325 -5.05 -1.46 26.05
C GLN A 325 -4.52 -0.26 25.26
N PRO A 326 -3.86 0.72 25.90
CA PRO A 326 -3.15 1.78 25.16
C PRO A 326 -2.14 1.21 24.17
N ILE A 327 -1.99 1.85 23.01
CA ILE A 327 -1.09 1.38 21.95
C ILE A 327 0.07 2.36 21.77
N LEU A 328 1.28 1.83 21.70
CA LEU A 328 2.47 2.52 21.20
C LEU A 328 2.73 2.08 19.75
N ILE A 329 2.55 2.99 18.80
CA ILE A 329 2.75 2.74 17.36
C ILE A 329 4.05 3.41 16.94
N ILE A 330 4.99 2.67 16.36
CA ILE A 330 6.30 3.18 15.94
C ILE A 330 6.51 2.87 14.46
N PHE A 331 6.64 3.92 13.63
CA PHE A 331 7.09 3.83 12.24
C PHE A 331 8.54 4.27 12.14
N GLU A 332 9.41 3.37 11.72
CA GLU A 332 10.83 3.65 11.56
C GLU A 332 11.20 3.93 10.11
N ASP A 333 11.99 5.01 9.92
CA ASP A 333 12.58 5.41 8.63
C ASP A 333 11.55 5.70 7.52
N VAL A 334 10.46 6.40 7.84
CA VAL A 334 9.33 6.71 6.93
C VAL A 334 9.76 7.45 5.65
N HIS A 335 10.95 8.02 5.59
CA HIS A 335 11.51 8.57 4.34
C HIS A 335 11.75 7.50 3.24
N TRP A 336 11.61 6.20 3.55
CA TRP A 336 11.64 5.07 2.60
C TRP A 336 10.30 4.36 2.44
N ILE A 337 9.23 4.98 2.89
CA ILE A 337 7.90 4.38 2.83
C ILE A 337 7.36 4.36 1.38
N ASP A 338 6.57 3.35 1.07
CA ASP A 338 5.81 3.30 -0.19
C ASP A 338 4.63 4.28 -0.15
N PRO A 339 4.19 4.81 -1.31
CA PRO A 339 3.11 5.79 -1.39
C PRO A 339 1.79 5.34 -0.76
N THR A 340 1.38 4.08 -0.95
CA THR A 340 0.12 3.55 -0.39
C THR A 340 0.18 3.46 1.13
N SER A 341 1.30 3.02 1.70
CA SER A 341 1.52 3.05 3.15
C SER A 341 1.53 4.47 3.70
N LEU A 342 2.08 5.44 2.96
CA LEU A 342 2.08 6.85 3.36
C LEU A 342 0.67 7.43 3.41
N GLU A 343 -0.20 7.08 2.46
CA GLU A 343 -1.62 7.44 2.47
C GLU A 343 -2.32 6.86 3.70
N PHE A 344 -2.05 5.60 4.03
CA PHE A 344 -2.61 4.99 5.25
C PHE A 344 -2.08 5.63 6.54
N ILE A 345 -0.79 6.02 6.60
CA ILE A 345 -0.27 6.77 7.76
C ILE A 345 -0.97 8.13 7.88
N ALA A 346 -1.23 8.83 6.77
CA ALA A 346 -1.96 10.09 6.81
C ALA A 346 -3.38 9.91 7.40
N ALA A 347 -4.12 8.90 6.95
CA ALA A 347 -5.41 8.54 7.52
C ALA A 347 -5.30 8.16 9.02
N THR A 348 -4.25 7.43 9.40
CA THR A 348 -3.98 7.07 10.80
C THR A 348 -3.70 8.31 11.66
N VAL A 349 -2.91 9.28 11.17
CA VAL A 349 -2.62 10.54 11.87
C VAL A 349 -3.92 11.32 12.16
N GLU A 350 -4.87 11.34 11.23
CA GLU A 350 -6.19 11.94 11.44
C GLU A 350 -7.07 11.16 12.43
N HIS A 351 -6.93 9.83 12.45
CA HIS A 351 -7.71 8.94 13.29
C HIS A 351 -7.21 8.83 14.73
N VAL A 352 -5.90 8.97 14.96
CA VAL A 352 -5.23 8.80 16.27
C VAL A 352 -5.87 9.58 17.42
N PRO A 353 -6.39 10.83 17.27
CA PRO A 353 -7.05 11.55 18.39
C PRO A 353 -8.20 10.79 19.04
N ARG A 354 -8.82 9.84 18.33
CA ARG A 354 -9.94 9.02 18.81
C ARG A 354 -9.48 7.77 19.55
N LEU A 355 -8.17 7.49 19.55
CA LEU A 355 -7.57 6.28 20.08
C LEU A 355 -6.80 6.56 21.37
N ARG A 356 -6.69 5.56 22.22
CA ARG A 356 -5.68 5.55 23.30
C ARG A 356 -4.33 5.12 22.70
N ALA A 357 -3.72 5.99 21.87
CA ALA A 357 -2.53 5.65 21.13
C ALA A 357 -1.50 6.79 21.08
N LEU A 358 -0.22 6.44 21.21
CA LEU A 358 0.89 7.29 20.86
C LEU A 358 1.53 6.78 19.58
N LEU A 359 1.46 7.59 18.51
CA LEU A 359 2.09 7.32 17.23
C LEU A 359 3.43 8.06 17.14
N ILE A 360 4.52 7.32 16.97
CA ILE A 360 5.88 7.86 16.76
C ILE A 360 6.30 7.55 15.31
N ILE A 361 6.69 8.58 14.59
CA ILE A 361 7.17 8.50 13.21
C ILE A 361 8.62 8.99 13.19
N THR A 362 9.55 8.17 12.71
CA THR A 362 10.94 8.59 12.54
C THR A 362 11.28 8.86 11.08
N ALA A 363 11.93 9.98 10.78
CA ALA A 363 12.28 10.37 9.42
C ALA A 363 13.60 11.13 9.34
N ARG A 364 14.15 11.27 8.13
CA ARG A 364 15.27 12.19 7.85
C ARG A 364 14.76 13.64 7.72
N PRO A 365 15.63 14.65 7.85
CA PRO A 365 15.22 16.06 7.77
C PRO A 365 14.57 16.46 6.45
N GLN A 366 14.87 15.74 5.35
CA GLN A 366 14.33 16.00 4.02
C GLN A 366 12.89 15.47 3.81
N PHE A 367 12.38 14.68 4.74
CA PHE A 367 11.03 14.14 4.66
C PHE A 367 10.01 15.26 4.87
N THR A 368 9.11 15.42 3.89
CA THR A 368 7.98 16.35 3.98
C THR A 368 6.71 15.53 4.21
N PRO A 369 6.06 15.66 5.37
CA PRO A 369 4.82 14.95 5.64
C PRO A 369 3.69 15.44 4.73
N PRO A 370 2.82 14.54 4.20
CA PRO A 370 1.70 14.94 3.34
C PRO A 370 0.51 15.55 4.12
N TRP A 371 0.48 15.37 5.45
CA TRP A 371 -0.58 15.89 6.32
C TRP A 371 -0.29 17.31 6.82
N PRO A 372 -1.34 18.11 7.11
CA PRO A 372 -1.19 19.44 7.67
C PRO A 372 -0.69 19.41 9.13
N SER A 373 -0.40 20.58 9.67
CA SER A 373 -0.06 20.70 11.10
C SER A 373 -1.33 20.54 11.94
N TYR A 374 -1.40 19.47 12.73
CA TYR A 374 -2.52 19.20 13.63
C TYR A 374 -2.17 19.55 15.10
N PRO A 375 -3.15 19.94 15.95
CA PRO A 375 -2.92 20.23 17.37
C PRO A 375 -2.38 19.04 18.17
N HIS A 376 -2.68 17.81 17.75
CA HIS A 376 -2.21 16.57 18.38
C HIS A 376 -0.86 16.08 17.85
N LEU A 377 -0.27 16.76 16.84
CA LEU A 377 1.04 16.46 16.26
C LEU A 377 2.13 17.29 16.94
N THR A 378 3.21 16.64 17.35
CA THR A 378 4.42 17.27 17.87
C THR A 378 5.61 16.89 16.99
N THR A 379 6.34 17.87 16.47
CA THR A 379 7.57 17.61 15.71
C THR A 379 8.79 17.86 16.61
N ILE A 380 9.72 16.90 16.67
CA ILE A 380 10.98 16.96 17.39
C ILE A 380 12.12 16.80 16.39
N ALA A 381 12.93 17.83 16.23
CA ALA A 381 14.14 17.78 15.42
C ALA A 381 15.36 17.49 16.35
N LEU A 382 15.97 16.31 16.14
CA LEU A 382 17.11 15.90 16.97
C LEU A 382 18.40 16.60 16.51
N THR A 383 19.08 17.20 17.44
CA THR A 383 20.37 17.85 17.24
C THR A 383 21.55 16.93 17.60
N ARG A 384 22.75 17.26 17.17
CA ARG A 384 23.98 16.54 17.54
C ARG A 384 24.27 16.65 19.03
N LEU A 385 24.91 15.62 19.62
CA LEU A 385 25.27 15.63 21.05
C LEU A 385 26.28 16.70 21.34
N GLY A 386 26.11 17.35 22.49
CA GLY A 386 27.10 18.26 23.06
C GLY A 386 28.39 17.51 23.42
N ARG A 387 29.50 18.26 23.58
CA ARG A 387 30.82 17.70 23.91
C ARG A 387 30.81 16.91 25.23
N ARG A 388 30.01 17.33 26.21
CA ARG A 388 29.87 16.66 27.50
C ARG A 388 29.21 15.30 27.37
N ASP A 389 28.10 15.25 26.61
CA ASP A 389 27.32 14.03 26.43
C ASP A 389 28.05 13.04 25.52
N GLY A 390 28.74 13.54 24.47
CA GLY A 390 29.65 12.76 23.67
C GLY A 390 30.76 12.09 24.44
N ALA A 391 31.40 12.83 25.41
CA ALA A 391 32.42 12.25 26.29
C ALA A 391 31.84 11.18 27.23
N ALA A 392 30.65 11.39 27.76
CA ALA A 392 29.96 10.40 28.59
C ALA A 392 29.64 9.12 27.79
N LEU A 393 29.26 9.27 26.53
CA LEU A 393 29.05 8.13 25.61
C LEU A 393 30.34 7.35 25.35
N VAL A 394 31.47 8.06 25.11
CA VAL A 394 32.79 7.41 24.95
C VAL A 394 33.16 6.64 26.22
N GLN A 395 33.07 7.26 27.42
CA GLN A 395 33.38 6.62 28.67
C GLN A 395 32.60 5.35 28.94
N ARG A 396 31.36 5.31 28.46
CA ARG A 396 30.55 4.11 28.54
C ARG A 396 30.99 3.01 27.58
N VAL A 397 31.27 3.32 26.29
CA VAL A 397 31.77 2.37 25.34
C VAL A 397 33.06 1.71 25.80
N THR A 398 33.91 2.46 26.59
CA THR A 398 35.10 1.94 27.22
C THR A 398 34.84 1.14 28.52
N GLY A 399 33.57 0.89 28.87
CA GLY A 399 33.23 0.16 30.12
C GLY A 399 33.50 0.94 31.38
N GLY A 400 33.44 2.27 31.35
CA GLY A 400 33.73 3.17 32.47
C GLY A 400 35.22 3.53 32.64
N LYS A 401 36.09 3.01 31.77
CA LYS A 401 37.52 3.26 31.80
C LYS A 401 37.86 4.55 31.09
N THR A 402 38.82 5.31 31.64
CA THR A 402 39.27 6.58 31.08
C THR A 402 40.16 6.39 29.88
N LEU A 403 39.90 7.14 28.79
CA LEU A 403 40.81 7.27 27.66
C LEU A 403 41.77 8.42 27.83
N PRO A 404 42.99 8.37 27.25
CA PRO A 404 43.89 9.49 27.14
C PRO A 404 43.18 10.73 26.56
N LYS A 405 43.42 11.93 27.14
CA LYS A 405 42.75 13.18 26.70
C LYS A 405 42.88 13.48 25.22
N GLU A 406 44.00 13.14 24.63
CA GLU A 406 44.28 13.30 23.19
C GLU A 406 43.40 12.44 22.36
N VAL A 407 43.21 11.15 22.69
CA VAL A 407 42.34 10.21 22.01
C VAL A 407 40.88 10.64 22.15
N MET A 408 40.44 11.00 23.36
CA MET A 408 39.11 11.52 23.62
C MET A 408 38.81 12.76 22.77
N ASN A 409 39.72 13.72 22.71
CA ASN A 409 39.54 14.95 21.93
C ASN A 409 39.48 14.68 20.44
N GLN A 410 40.27 13.74 19.91
CA GLN A 410 40.25 13.33 18.52
C GLN A 410 38.93 12.64 18.16
N ILE A 411 38.45 11.67 18.97
CA ILE A 411 37.16 11.01 18.77
C ILE A 411 36.05 12.06 18.68
N LEU A 412 35.93 12.97 19.63
CA LEU A 412 34.88 13.98 19.67
C LEU A 412 34.98 14.99 18.53
N ALA A 413 36.19 15.34 18.07
CA ALA A 413 36.41 16.26 16.97
C ALA A 413 36.02 15.63 15.61
N HIS A 414 36.32 14.34 15.37
CA HIS A 414 36.02 13.67 14.10
C HIS A 414 34.57 13.22 14.00
N THR A 415 33.89 12.97 15.12
CA THR A 415 32.51 12.46 15.13
C THR A 415 31.46 13.54 15.12
N ASP A 416 31.86 14.80 15.35
CA ASP A 416 31.01 15.99 15.34
C ASP A 416 29.69 15.80 16.12
N GLY A 417 29.73 15.03 17.20
CA GLY A 417 28.60 14.78 18.10
C GLY A 417 27.53 13.80 17.55
N VAL A 418 27.79 13.05 16.48
CA VAL A 418 26.88 12.02 15.99
C VAL A 418 27.05 10.74 16.82
N PRO A 419 26.04 10.29 17.61
CA PRO A 419 26.18 9.19 18.56
C PRO A 419 26.73 7.89 17.96
N LEU A 420 26.18 7.45 16.86
CA LEU A 420 26.63 6.21 16.20
C LEU A 420 28.10 6.30 15.77
N PHE A 421 28.55 7.46 15.30
CA PHE A 421 29.93 7.63 14.90
C PHE A 421 30.87 7.65 16.13
N ILE A 422 30.42 8.24 17.26
CA ILE A 422 31.15 8.18 18.53
C ILE A 422 31.34 6.73 18.98
N GLU A 423 30.28 5.92 18.99
CA GLU A 423 30.33 4.51 19.37
C GLU A 423 31.28 3.70 18.48
N GLU A 424 31.08 3.77 17.16
CA GLU A 424 31.84 2.95 16.22
C GLU A 424 33.32 3.35 16.15
N LEU A 425 33.62 4.66 16.21
CA LEU A 425 35.00 5.15 16.25
C LEU A 425 35.70 4.76 17.56
N THR A 426 35.02 4.84 18.69
CA THR A 426 35.54 4.41 19.98
C THR A 426 35.85 2.91 19.99
N LYS A 427 34.91 2.06 19.53
CA LYS A 427 35.13 0.62 19.38
C LYS A 427 36.32 0.31 18.48
N MET A 428 36.44 1.00 17.35
CA MET A 428 37.55 0.82 16.42
C MET A 428 38.90 1.16 17.05
N VAL A 429 38.95 2.23 17.83
CA VAL A 429 40.20 2.63 18.55
C VAL A 429 40.57 1.60 19.60
N LEU A 430 39.60 1.04 20.34
CA LEU A 430 39.83 -0.03 21.33
C LEU A 430 40.32 -1.33 20.66
N GLU A 431 39.71 -1.72 19.55
CA GLU A 431 40.07 -2.93 18.79
C GLU A 431 41.42 -2.78 18.02
N GLY A 432 41.90 -1.53 17.85
CA GLY A 432 43.06 -1.20 17.04
C GLY A 432 44.41 -1.55 17.68
N GLY A 433 44.45 -2.00 18.95
CA GLY A 433 45.67 -2.41 19.63
C GLY A 433 46.62 -1.24 19.99
N LEU A 434 46.19 0.00 19.76
CA LEU A 434 46.94 1.23 20.10
C LEU A 434 46.83 1.57 21.58
N LEU A 435 45.84 1.02 22.25
CA LEU A 435 45.52 1.28 23.66
C LEU A 435 45.74 0.01 24.49
N ARG A 436 46.46 0.10 25.59
CA ARG A 436 46.59 -0.99 26.55
C ARG A 436 45.95 -0.62 27.88
N GLU A 437 45.24 -1.55 28.47
CA GLU A 437 44.64 -1.41 29.78
C GLU A 437 45.70 -1.54 30.89
N ARG A 438 45.80 -0.55 31.74
CA ARG A 438 46.59 -0.55 32.96
C ARG A 438 45.82 0.11 34.10
N ASP A 439 45.67 -0.57 35.22
CA ASP A 439 45.06 -0.03 36.46
C ASP A 439 43.68 0.59 36.27
N GLY A 440 42.85 0.12 35.34
CA GLY A 440 41.50 0.63 35.09
C GLY A 440 41.46 1.84 34.14
N GLU A 441 42.59 2.20 33.53
CA GLU A 441 42.70 3.24 32.51
C GLU A 441 43.34 2.69 31.23
N TYR A 442 43.01 3.33 30.09
CA TYR A 442 43.66 3.01 28.83
C TYR A 442 44.89 3.93 28.63
N VAL A 443 46.05 3.34 28.37
CA VAL A 443 47.29 4.05 28.07
C VAL A 443 47.67 3.84 26.61
N LEU A 444 48.16 4.88 25.96
CA LEU A 444 48.60 4.86 24.57
C LEU A 444 49.97 4.23 24.47
N GLU A 445 50.13 3.16 23.69
CA GLU A 445 51.41 2.56 23.35
C GLU A 445 51.88 3.04 21.96
N GLY A 446 52.50 4.23 21.93
CA GLY A 446 53.08 4.80 20.72
C GLY A 446 52.47 6.15 20.29
N PRO A 447 53.04 6.82 19.28
CA PRO A 447 52.50 8.10 18.82
C PRO A 447 51.17 7.88 18.05
N LEU A 448 50.18 8.66 18.37
CA LEU A 448 48.90 8.70 17.68
C LEU A 448 49.13 9.29 16.28
N LEU A 449 49.22 8.48 15.25
CA LEU A 449 49.32 8.96 13.88
C LEU A 449 47.97 9.49 13.44
N PRO A 450 47.84 10.73 12.92
CA PRO A 450 46.56 11.27 12.43
C PRO A 450 45.89 10.44 11.33
N LEU A 451 46.60 9.55 10.65
CA LEU A 451 46.08 8.64 9.63
C LEU A 451 45.41 7.37 10.16
N ALA A 452 45.50 7.07 11.46
CA ALA A 452 44.94 5.86 12.03
C ALA A 452 43.42 5.93 12.32
N ILE A 453 42.83 7.14 12.30
CA ILE A 453 41.42 7.36 12.63
C ILE A 453 40.65 7.78 11.38
N PRO A 454 39.68 6.99 10.89
CA PRO A 454 38.85 7.37 9.75
C PRO A 454 38.09 8.66 9.99
N THR A 455 38.05 9.52 8.98
CA THR A 455 37.39 10.83 9.05
C THR A 455 35.88 10.77 8.80
N THR A 456 35.36 9.61 8.34
CA THR A 456 33.93 9.41 8.06
C THR A 456 33.41 8.14 8.71
N LEU A 457 32.15 8.14 9.10
CA LEU A 457 31.46 6.97 9.65
C LEU A 457 31.52 5.78 8.68
N GLN A 458 31.36 6.00 7.39
CA GLN A 458 31.42 4.95 6.38
C GLN A 458 32.83 4.31 6.30
N ALA A 459 33.88 5.11 6.34
CA ALA A 459 35.25 4.60 6.36
C ALA A 459 35.54 3.81 7.64
N SER A 460 35.00 4.21 8.78
CA SER A 460 35.13 3.49 10.05
C SER A 460 34.44 2.11 9.99
N LEU A 461 33.23 2.06 9.46
CA LEU A 461 32.46 0.82 9.28
C LEU A 461 33.13 -0.13 8.28
N THR A 462 33.68 0.41 7.18
CA THR A 462 34.43 -0.37 6.20
C THR A 462 35.69 -0.97 6.79
N ALA A 463 36.48 -0.18 7.53
CA ALA A 463 37.69 -0.65 8.19
C ALA A 463 37.40 -1.73 9.25
N ARG A 464 36.29 -1.67 9.93
CA ARG A 464 35.83 -2.71 10.85
C ARG A 464 35.48 -4.02 10.16
N LEU A 465 34.75 -3.95 9.03
CA LEU A 465 34.45 -5.12 8.19
C LEU A 465 35.73 -5.75 7.59
N ASP A 466 36.70 -4.92 7.19
CA ASP A 466 37.95 -5.40 6.59
C ASP A 466 38.83 -6.21 7.56
N ARG A 467 38.78 -5.90 8.86
CA ARG A 467 39.48 -6.66 9.90
C ARG A 467 38.90 -8.05 10.13
N LEU A 468 37.64 -8.27 9.77
CA LEU A 468 36.94 -9.55 9.87
C LEU A 468 37.09 -10.39 8.57
N SER A 469 38.30 -10.43 7.99
CA SER A 469 38.60 -10.92 6.63
C SER A 469 37.88 -12.19 6.15
N PRO A 470 37.71 -13.30 6.90
CA PRO A 470 37.00 -14.49 6.39
C PRO A 470 35.47 -14.30 6.36
N VAL A 471 34.90 -13.37 7.17
CA VAL A 471 33.46 -13.20 7.40
C VAL A 471 32.89 -12.07 6.57
N ARG A 472 33.76 -11.19 6.05
CA ARG A 472 33.41 -10.06 5.20
C ARG A 472 32.58 -10.47 3.99
N GLU A 473 32.94 -11.60 3.34
CA GLU A 473 32.21 -12.08 2.16
C GLU A 473 30.74 -12.41 2.47
N VAL A 474 30.47 -13.05 3.60
CA VAL A 474 29.10 -13.37 4.03
C VAL A 474 28.30 -12.10 4.33
N ALA A 475 28.91 -11.12 5.01
CA ALA A 475 28.28 -9.82 5.23
C ALA A 475 27.99 -9.08 3.93
N GLN A 476 28.88 -9.17 2.93
CA GLN A 476 28.71 -8.57 1.61
C GLN A 476 27.57 -9.23 0.82
N ILE A 477 27.45 -10.56 0.87
CA ILE A 477 26.33 -11.28 0.22
C ILE A 477 25.00 -10.88 0.89
N GLY A 478 24.96 -10.87 2.23
CA GLY A 478 23.79 -10.38 2.97
C GLY A 478 23.43 -8.94 2.64
N ALA A 479 24.42 -8.05 2.46
CA ALA A 479 24.19 -6.66 2.10
C ALA A 479 23.57 -6.49 0.70
N VAL A 480 23.87 -7.39 -0.24
CA VAL A 480 23.24 -7.43 -1.57
C VAL A 480 21.81 -7.94 -1.47
N ALA A 481 21.53 -8.93 -0.62
CA ALA A 481 20.18 -9.44 -0.41
C ALA A 481 19.25 -8.40 0.24
N GLY A 482 19.75 -7.56 1.16
CA GLY A 482 18.98 -6.50 1.77
C GLY A 482 19.45 -6.10 3.18
N ARG A 483 18.62 -5.32 3.88
CA ARG A 483 18.82 -5.01 5.31
C ARG A 483 18.52 -6.22 6.17
N GLU A 484 17.48 -6.95 5.80
CA GLU A 484 17.13 -8.26 6.34
C GLU A 484 17.34 -9.32 5.24
N PHE A 485 17.81 -10.48 5.62
CA PHE A 485 18.01 -11.59 4.69
C PHE A 485 17.81 -12.93 5.37
N HIS A 486 17.23 -13.88 4.65
CA HIS A 486 16.96 -15.22 5.13
C HIS A 486 18.19 -16.12 4.98
N TYR A 487 18.40 -16.99 5.96
CA TYR A 487 19.47 -18.00 5.92
C TYR A 487 19.41 -18.85 4.65
N GLU A 488 18.22 -19.31 4.28
CA GLU A 488 18.01 -20.16 3.10
C GLU A 488 18.48 -19.48 1.82
N LEU A 489 18.13 -18.20 1.62
CA LEU A 489 18.61 -17.44 0.47
C LEU A 489 20.13 -17.29 0.50
N LEU A 490 20.70 -17.00 1.66
CA LEU A 490 22.14 -16.85 1.80
C LEU A 490 22.87 -18.17 1.52
N ASN A 491 22.35 -19.29 2.02
CA ASN A 491 22.90 -20.62 1.79
C ASN A 491 22.84 -21.03 0.30
N ALA A 492 21.76 -20.68 -0.41
CA ALA A 492 21.63 -20.92 -1.84
C ALA A 492 22.66 -20.12 -2.69
N VAL A 493 23.07 -18.93 -2.21
CA VAL A 493 23.88 -17.98 -2.99
C VAL A 493 25.37 -17.98 -2.59
N ALA A 494 25.69 -18.30 -1.32
CA ALA A 494 27.04 -18.12 -0.78
C ALA A 494 28.06 -19.09 -1.39
N GLY A 495 27.64 -20.28 -1.86
CA GLY A 495 28.56 -21.32 -2.40
C GLY A 495 29.56 -21.82 -1.37
N LEU A 496 29.33 -21.61 -0.08
CA LEU A 496 30.17 -22.03 1.02
C LEU A 496 29.63 -23.35 1.62
N PRO A 497 30.52 -24.21 2.17
CA PRO A 497 30.07 -25.31 2.99
C PRO A 497 29.20 -24.78 4.16
N LYS A 498 28.12 -25.49 4.47
CA LYS A 498 27.16 -25.10 5.50
C LYS A 498 27.81 -24.69 6.82
N GLN A 499 28.74 -25.54 7.30
CA GLN A 499 29.47 -25.29 8.55
C GLN A 499 30.24 -23.96 8.51
N LYS A 500 30.91 -23.64 7.39
CA LYS A 500 31.66 -22.37 7.23
C LYS A 500 30.77 -21.15 7.15
N LEU A 501 29.58 -21.30 6.55
CA LEU A 501 28.57 -20.25 6.51
C LEU A 501 28.04 -19.96 7.92
N ASP A 502 27.72 -21.02 8.67
CA ASP A 502 27.21 -20.91 10.05
C ASP A 502 28.27 -20.25 10.96
N GLU A 503 29.52 -20.68 10.92
CA GLU A 503 30.63 -20.09 11.67
C GLU A 503 30.81 -18.59 11.34
N SER A 504 30.68 -18.23 10.05
CA SER A 504 30.80 -16.84 9.59
C SER A 504 29.64 -15.96 10.09
N LEU A 505 28.44 -16.49 10.01
CA LEU A 505 27.24 -15.78 10.51
C LEU A 505 27.31 -15.59 12.04
N ASP A 506 27.76 -16.60 12.76
CA ASP A 506 27.96 -16.53 14.21
C ASP A 506 29.00 -15.49 14.60
N GLN A 507 30.10 -15.40 13.84
CA GLN A 507 31.12 -14.37 14.06
C GLN A 507 30.58 -12.96 13.80
N LEU A 508 29.76 -12.76 12.76
CA LEU A 508 29.08 -11.48 12.47
C LEU A 508 28.11 -11.10 13.60
N VAL A 509 27.40 -12.07 14.17
CA VAL A 509 26.49 -11.85 15.30
C VAL A 509 27.29 -11.50 16.56
N ARG A 510 28.37 -12.23 16.89
CA ARG A 510 29.25 -11.94 18.05
C ARG A 510 29.92 -10.58 17.95
N SER A 511 30.27 -10.15 16.72
CA SER A 511 30.83 -8.81 16.47
C SER A 511 29.80 -7.70 16.48
N GLU A 512 28.56 -7.99 16.81
CA GLU A 512 27.43 -7.06 16.82
C GLU A 512 27.22 -6.30 15.49
N LEU A 513 27.52 -6.93 14.35
CA LEU A 513 27.30 -6.34 13.03
C LEU A 513 25.93 -6.71 12.47
N ILE A 514 25.46 -7.91 12.78
CA ILE A 514 24.13 -8.39 12.42
C ILE A 514 23.44 -9.01 13.64
N PHE A 515 22.13 -9.05 13.60
CA PHE A 515 21.28 -9.77 14.55
C PHE A 515 20.68 -10.99 13.87
N ARG A 516 20.50 -12.09 14.61
CA ARG A 516 19.80 -13.28 14.15
C ARG A 516 18.44 -13.38 14.86
N ARG A 517 17.40 -13.66 14.09
CA ARG A 517 16.06 -13.98 14.58
C ARG A 517 15.65 -15.35 14.06
N GLY A 518 15.11 -16.21 14.91
CA GLY A 518 14.74 -17.58 14.54
C GLY A 518 15.92 -18.54 14.49
N GLU A 519 15.64 -19.77 14.08
CA GLU A 519 16.58 -20.88 14.03
C GLU A 519 16.94 -21.27 12.60
N ILE A 520 18.18 -21.72 12.38
CA ILE A 520 18.59 -22.30 11.10
C ILE A 520 17.80 -23.59 10.86
N PRO A 521 17.23 -23.81 9.66
CA PRO A 521 17.47 -23.05 8.42
C PRO A 521 16.56 -21.82 8.23
N HIS A 522 15.56 -21.59 9.06
CA HIS A 522 14.54 -20.55 8.88
C HIS A 522 14.89 -19.22 9.58
N SER A 523 16.17 -19.00 9.90
CA SER A 523 16.62 -17.79 10.57
C SER A 523 16.68 -16.60 9.61
N ILE A 524 16.33 -15.43 10.15
CA ILE A 524 16.42 -14.13 9.48
C ILE A 524 17.56 -13.35 10.14
N TYR A 525 18.42 -12.76 9.33
CA TYR A 525 19.52 -11.93 9.76
C TYR A 525 19.22 -10.47 9.39
N THR A 526 19.51 -9.57 10.32
CA THR A 526 19.27 -8.12 10.12
C THR A 526 20.55 -7.37 10.44
N PHE A 527 20.99 -6.46 9.57
CA PHE A 527 22.08 -5.56 9.90
C PHE A 527 21.72 -4.63 11.04
N LYS A 528 22.62 -4.51 12.06
CA LYS A 528 22.40 -3.65 13.23
C LYS A 528 22.04 -2.21 12.84
N HIS A 529 22.71 -1.69 11.82
CA HIS A 529 22.46 -0.37 11.25
C HIS A 529 22.44 -0.45 9.71
N ALA A 530 21.53 0.32 9.08
CA ALA A 530 21.47 0.41 7.62
C ALA A 530 22.80 0.84 7.01
N LEU A 531 23.56 1.70 7.70
CA LEU A 531 24.89 2.15 7.26
C LEU A 531 25.93 1.03 7.22
N LEU A 532 25.81 0.00 8.07
CA LEU A 532 26.67 -1.19 8.00
C LEU A 532 26.43 -1.98 6.73
N ARG A 533 25.14 -2.20 6.37
CA ARG A 533 24.78 -2.80 5.09
C ARG A 533 25.33 -1.98 3.92
N ASP A 534 25.18 -0.65 3.96
CA ASP A 534 25.65 0.24 2.90
C ASP A 534 27.18 0.20 2.74
N ALA A 535 27.92 0.13 3.86
CA ALA A 535 29.38 -0.01 3.84
C ALA A 535 29.82 -1.39 3.28
N ALA A 536 29.14 -2.47 3.68
CA ALA A 536 29.42 -3.80 3.17
C ALA A 536 29.14 -3.89 1.66
N TYR A 537 28.03 -3.32 1.21
CA TYR A 537 27.63 -3.24 -0.22
C TYR A 537 28.61 -2.41 -1.05
N ALA A 538 28.98 -1.22 -0.56
CA ALA A 538 29.93 -0.32 -1.23
C ALA A 538 31.34 -0.94 -1.37
N GLY A 539 31.73 -1.80 -0.44
CA GLY A 539 32.99 -2.53 -0.47
C GLY A 539 33.08 -3.63 -1.55
N LEU A 540 32.00 -3.94 -2.26
CA LEU A 540 31.97 -4.92 -3.34
C LEU A 540 32.48 -4.33 -4.66
N LEU A 541 33.36 -5.05 -5.33
CA LEU A 541 33.75 -4.74 -6.72
C LEU A 541 32.53 -4.86 -7.66
N LYS A 542 32.44 -4.01 -8.67
CA LYS A 542 31.32 -3.96 -9.62
C LYS A 542 30.97 -5.34 -10.20
N ASN A 543 31.96 -6.08 -10.68
CA ASN A 543 31.73 -7.41 -11.27
C ASN A 543 31.20 -8.43 -10.25
N ARG A 544 31.68 -8.39 -8.99
CA ARG A 544 31.21 -9.29 -7.93
C ARG A 544 29.76 -8.93 -7.54
N ARG A 545 29.43 -7.65 -7.52
CA ARG A 545 28.08 -7.16 -7.27
C ARG A 545 27.10 -7.70 -8.32
N VAL A 546 27.43 -7.56 -9.60
CA VAL A 546 26.63 -8.10 -10.73
C VAL A 546 26.41 -9.61 -10.59
N GLN A 547 27.46 -10.38 -10.26
CA GLN A 547 27.35 -11.84 -10.07
C GLN A 547 26.43 -12.19 -8.89
N LEU A 548 26.53 -11.48 -7.78
CA LEU A 548 25.71 -11.74 -6.60
C LEU A 548 24.25 -11.40 -6.85
N HIS A 549 23.95 -10.27 -7.49
CA HIS A 549 22.58 -9.95 -7.88
C HIS A 549 21.99 -11.02 -8.82
N ALA A 550 22.76 -11.52 -9.79
CA ALA A 550 22.32 -12.59 -10.69
C ALA A 550 22.04 -13.90 -9.93
N ALA A 551 22.90 -14.26 -8.98
CA ALA A 551 22.72 -15.45 -8.17
C ALA A 551 21.48 -15.35 -7.27
N ILE A 552 21.28 -14.20 -6.61
CA ILE A 552 20.11 -13.93 -5.75
C ILE A 552 18.82 -13.96 -6.58
N ALA A 553 18.78 -13.27 -7.73
CA ALA A 553 17.61 -13.27 -8.60
C ALA A 553 17.22 -14.68 -9.04
N LYS A 554 18.23 -15.50 -9.41
CA LYS A 554 18.02 -16.90 -9.83
C LYS A 554 17.54 -17.76 -8.67
N ALA A 555 18.12 -17.62 -7.48
CA ALA A 555 17.70 -18.35 -6.30
C ALA A 555 16.25 -18.00 -5.91
N LEU A 556 15.89 -16.70 -5.90
CA LEU A 556 14.54 -16.25 -5.63
C LEU A 556 13.54 -16.83 -6.66
N GLU A 557 13.88 -16.84 -7.95
CA GLU A 557 13.02 -17.34 -9.01
C GLU A 557 12.80 -18.86 -8.91
N GLN A 558 13.81 -19.63 -8.51
CA GLN A 558 13.80 -21.10 -8.52
C GLN A 558 13.35 -21.73 -7.21
N GLU A 559 13.76 -21.16 -6.08
CA GLU A 559 13.57 -21.74 -4.74
C GLU A 559 12.48 -21.05 -3.92
N PHE A 560 12.07 -19.81 -4.31
CA PHE A 560 11.08 -19.01 -3.58
C PHE A 560 9.92 -18.55 -4.49
N PRO A 561 9.11 -19.48 -5.03
CA PRO A 561 8.05 -19.13 -5.99
C PRO A 561 6.97 -18.19 -5.42
N GLU A 562 6.77 -18.18 -4.12
CA GLU A 562 5.88 -17.22 -3.45
C GLU A 562 6.39 -15.77 -3.55
N VAL A 563 7.70 -15.53 -3.47
CA VAL A 563 8.29 -14.19 -3.67
C VAL A 563 8.07 -13.73 -5.11
N VAL A 564 8.13 -14.64 -6.10
CA VAL A 564 7.84 -14.34 -7.50
C VAL A 564 6.40 -13.82 -7.66
N GLN A 565 5.46 -14.37 -6.90
CA GLN A 565 4.05 -14.00 -6.96
C GLN A 565 3.73 -12.77 -6.10
N THR A 566 4.34 -12.69 -4.91
CA THR A 566 4.00 -11.64 -3.93
C THR A 566 4.83 -10.37 -4.06
N GLN A 567 6.09 -10.46 -4.51
CA GLN A 567 7.06 -9.35 -4.56
C GLN A 567 7.91 -9.38 -5.85
N PRO A 568 7.30 -9.38 -7.05
CA PRO A 568 8.02 -9.46 -8.32
C PRO A 568 9.01 -8.29 -8.54
N GLU A 569 8.79 -7.15 -7.88
CA GLU A 569 9.68 -5.97 -7.90
C GLU A 569 11.07 -6.25 -7.32
N ILE A 570 11.18 -7.11 -6.32
CA ILE A 570 12.47 -7.48 -5.73
C ILE A 570 13.31 -8.25 -6.75
N ILE A 571 12.70 -9.20 -7.43
CA ILE A 571 13.36 -9.99 -8.46
C ILE A 571 13.75 -9.11 -9.65
N ALA A 572 12.85 -8.21 -10.06
CA ALA A 572 13.11 -7.23 -11.11
C ALA A 572 14.32 -6.35 -10.79
N TYR A 573 14.43 -5.88 -9.54
CA TYR A 573 15.57 -5.09 -9.07
C TYR A 573 16.87 -5.89 -9.18
N HIS A 574 16.91 -7.12 -8.68
CA HIS A 574 18.12 -7.94 -8.74
C HIS A 574 18.53 -8.28 -10.17
N TYR A 575 17.59 -8.58 -11.08
CA TYR A 575 17.91 -8.78 -12.50
C TYR A 575 18.38 -7.50 -13.19
N THR A 576 17.87 -6.34 -12.78
CA THR A 576 18.35 -5.03 -13.28
C THR A 576 19.82 -4.81 -12.93
N GLU A 577 20.17 -4.97 -11.65
CA GLU A 577 21.55 -4.82 -11.16
C GLU A 577 22.50 -5.91 -11.70
N ALA A 578 21.96 -7.06 -12.08
CA ALA A 578 22.67 -8.15 -12.73
C ALA A 578 22.91 -7.91 -14.23
N GLY A 579 22.33 -6.87 -14.83
CA GLY A 579 22.40 -6.63 -16.27
C GLY A 579 21.57 -7.61 -17.12
N SER A 580 20.69 -8.40 -16.49
CA SER A 580 19.79 -9.35 -17.17
C SER A 580 18.48 -8.66 -17.56
N TYR A 581 18.55 -7.69 -18.45
CA TYR A 581 17.49 -6.72 -18.72
C TYR A 581 16.19 -7.33 -19.25
N GLU A 582 16.24 -8.38 -20.06
CA GLU A 582 15.03 -9.05 -20.57
C GLU A 582 14.21 -9.67 -19.44
N LYS A 583 14.87 -10.36 -18.50
CA LYS A 583 14.21 -10.92 -17.32
C LYS A 583 13.71 -9.81 -16.38
N ALA A 584 14.52 -8.77 -16.18
CA ALA A 584 14.12 -7.61 -15.38
C ALA A 584 12.84 -6.95 -15.90
N LEU A 585 12.74 -6.74 -17.24
CA LEU A 585 11.53 -6.19 -17.89
C LEU A 585 10.28 -7.00 -17.60
N HIS A 586 10.37 -8.34 -17.73
CA HIS A 586 9.26 -9.22 -17.45
C HIS A 586 8.75 -9.07 -16.01
N HIS A 587 9.65 -9.00 -15.03
CA HIS A 587 9.26 -8.84 -13.63
C HIS A 587 8.81 -7.41 -13.30
N TRP A 588 9.40 -6.35 -13.91
CA TRP A 588 8.90 -4.98 -13.76
C TRP A 588 7.47 -4.82 -14.31
N TYR A 589 7.16 -5.45 -15.45
CA TYR A 589 5.81 -5.47 -15.98
C TYR A 589 4.84 -6.19 -15.03
N LYS A 590 5.22 -7.36 -14.48
CA LYS A 590 4.42 -8.08 -13.48
C LYS A 590 4.19 -7.24 -12.23
N ALA A 591 5.22 -6.54 -11.74
CA ALA A 591 5.14 -5.65 -10.58
C ALA A 591 4.15 -4.50 -10.84
N GLY A 592 4.28 -3.83 -11.99
CA GLY A 592 3.37 -2.77 -12.40
C GLY A 592 1.92 -3.25 -12.51
N LYS A 593 1.69 -4.39 -13.18
CA LYS A 593 0.36 -5.00 -13.32
C LYS A 593 -0.27 -5.35 -11.98
N LYS A 594 0.53 -5.92 -11.07
CA LYS A 594 0.08 -6.29 -9.73
C LYS A 594 -0.28 -5.06 -8.89
N SER A 595 0.55 -4.02 -8.92
CA SER A 595 0.29 -2.76 -8.20
C SER A 595 -0.97 -2.07 -8.72
N ALA A 596 -1.16 -1.99 -10.05
CA ALA A 596 -2.37 -1.45 -10.66
C ALA A 596 -3.63 -2.25 -10.25
N ALA A 597 -3.55 -3.58 -10.21
CA ALA A 597 -4.65 -4.44 -9.76
C ALA A 597 -5.03 -4.25 -8.28
N ARG A 598 -4.18 -3.57 -7.50
CA ARG A 598 -4.43 -3.21 -6.08
C ARG A 598 -4.74 -1.72 -5.89
N SER A 599 -4.93 -0.96 -6.97
CA SER A 599 -5.04 0.52 -6.98
C SER A 599 -3.85 1.23 -6.32
N ALA A 600 -2.70 0.59 -6.30
CA ALA A 600 -1.42 1.19 -5.93
C ALA A 600 -0.77 1.79 -7.19
N ASP A 601 -1.47 2.76 -7.81
CA ASP A 601 -1.10 3.27 -9.14
C ASP A 601 0.18 4.10 -9.12
N LYS A 602 0.52 4.75 -8.01
CA LYS A 602 1.80 5.48 -7.84
C LYS A 602 2.98 4.51 -7.88
N GLU A 603 2.87 3.37 -7.22
CA GLU A 603 3.84 2.28 -7.26
C GLU A 603 3.89 1.64 -8.65
N ALA A 604 2.71 1.40 -9.27
CA ALA A 604 2.64 0.89 -10.63
C ALA A 604 3.40 1.77 -11.62
N VAL A 605 3.19 3.09 -11.57
CA VAL A 605 3.94 4.07 -12.37
C VAL A 605 5.43 4.00 -12.08
N GLY A 606 5.83 3.85 -10.81
CA GLY A 606 7.23 3.66 -10.41
C GLY A 606 7.85 2.43 -11.09
N HIS A 607 7.22 1.27 -10.97
CA HIS A 607 7.70 0.01 -11.57
C HIS A 607 7.78 0.08 -13.09
N LEU A 608 6.74 0.61 -13.74
CA LEU A 608 6.68 0.72 -15.20
C LEU A 608 7.75 1.67 -15.74
N LYS A 609 8.02 2.78 -15.05
CA LYS A 609 9.13 3.69 -15.40
C LYS A 609 10.50 3.03 -15.22
N GLN A 610 10.69 2.18 -14.20
CA GLN A 610 11.92 1.40 -14.07
C GLN A 610 12.09 0.45 -15.26
N GLY A 611 11.04 -0.27 -15.64
CA GLY A 611 11.06 -1.11 -16.84
C GLY A 611 11.41 -0.32 -18.11
N LEU A 612 10.77 0.82 -18.34
CA LEU A 612 11.03 1.67 -19.50
C LEU A 612 12.47 2.18 -19.60
N ARG A 613 13.14 2.42 -18.46
CA ARG A 613 14.56 2.80 -18.43
C ARG A 613 15.48 1.70 -18.97
N LEU A 614 15.05 0.45 -18.94
CA LEU A 614 15.82 -0.69 -19.41
C LEU A 614 15.66 -0.96 -20.92
N ILE A 615 14.63 -0.41 -21.55
CA ILE A 615 14.31 -0.63 -22.96
C ILE A 615 15.51 -0.39 -23.90
N PRO A 616 16.33 0.68 -23.72
CA PRO A 616 17.50 0.90 -24.59
C PRO A 616 18.55 -0.19 -24.54
N ASN A 617 18.57 -1.03 -23.50
CA ASN A 617 19.54 -2.10 -23.31
C ASN A 617 19.09 -3.46 -23.89
N ILE A 618 17.96 -3.50 -24.60
CA ILE A 618 17.45 -4.72 -25.26
C ILE A 618 17.89 -4.73 -26.72
N ASP A 619 18.69 -5.72 -27.06
CA ASP A 619 19.24 -5.85 -28.42
C ASP A 619 18.19 -6.32 -29.43
N ASN A 620 17.28 -7.23 -29.04
CA ASN A 620 16.24 -7.76 -29.90
C ASN A 620 15.14 -6.71 -30.16
N PRO A 621 15.01 -6.17 -31.40
CA PRO A 621 14.08 -5.08 -31.69
C PRO A 621 12.61 -5.47 -31.48
N MET A 622 12.24 -6.73 -31.82
CA MET A 622 10.87 -7.20 -31.65
C MET A 622 10.48 -7.32 -30.16
N LEU A 623 11.36 -7.88 -29.33
CA LEU A 623 11.16 -7.99 -27.89
C LEU A 623 11.15 -6.60 -27.25
N ARG A 624 12.06 -5.72 -27.68
CA ARG A 624 12.14 -4.32 -27.22
C ARG A 624 10.81 -3.59 -27.45
N ASN A 625 10.32 -3.60 -28.70
CA ASN A 625 9.10 -2.89 -29.07
C ASN A 625 7.87 -3.49 -28.38
N LYS A 626 7.76 -4.83 -28.29
CA LYS A 626 6.66 -5.50 -27.57
C LYS A 626 6.67 -5.15 -26.08
N SER A 627 7.83 -5.18 -25.44
CA SER A 627 7.97 -4.85 -24.01
C SER A 627 7.65 -3.37 -23.75
N GLU A 628 8.16 -2.46 -24.56
CA GLU A 628 7.87 -1.03 -24.46
C GLU A 628 6.38 -0.77 -24.64
N LEU A 629 5.74 -1.39 -25.62
CA LEU A 629 4.29 -1.29 -25.86
C LEU A 629 3.47 -1.69 -24.63
N LEU A 630 3.75 -2.86 -24.05
CA LEU A 630 3.04 -3.34 -22.87
C LEU A 630 3.23 -2.41 -21.65
N LEU A 631 4.47 -1.93 -21.46
CA LEU A 631 4.79 -1.00 -20.37
C LEU A 631 4.10 0.36 -20.57
N GLN A 632 4.11 0.93 -21.78
CA GLN A 632 3.49 2.22 -22.08
C GLN A 632 1.96 2.15 -21.96
N THR A 633 1.35 1.08 -22.40
CA THR A 633 -0.11 0.89 -22.31
C THR A 633 -0.56 0.84 -20.85
N LEU A 634 0.13 0.04 -20.03
CA LEU A 634 -0.18 -0.06 -18.60
C LEU A 634 0.15 1.23 -17.85
N LEU A 635 1.23 1.93 -18.24
CA LEU A 635 1.60 3.23 -17.70
C LEU A 635 0.51 4.28 -17.97
N GLY A 636 -0.04 4.30 -19.19
CA GLY A 636 -1.16 5.18 -19.55
C GLY A 636 -2.38 4.92 -18.67
N ASN A 637 -2.71 3.65 -18.40
CA ASN A 637 -3.81 3.27 -17.50
C ASN A 637 -3.58 3.75 -16.06
N SER A 638 -2.39 3.54 -15.50
CA SER A 638 -2.08 3.96 -14.13
C SER A 638 -1.92 5.48 -13.97
N LEU A 639 -1.36 6.17 -14.97
CA LEU A 639 -1.30 7.64 -14.98
C LEU A 639 -2.70 8.24 -15.00
N ARG A 640 -3.60 7.69 -15.81
CA ARG A 640 -5.01 8.10 -15.88
C ARG A 640 -5.70 8.01 -14.53
N ALA A 641 -5.45 6.94 -13.76
CA ALA A 641 -6.02 6.76 -12.43
C ALA A 641 -5.53 7.83 -11.43
N ILE A 642 -4.27 8.27 -11.54
CA ILE A 642 -3.67 9.25 -10.62
C ILE A 642 -3.97 10.70 -11.04
N THR A 643 -3.82 11.02 -12.34
CA THR A 643 -3.78 12.41 -12.83
C THR A 643 -5.01 12.82 -13.65
N GLY A 644 -5.96 11.89 -13.82
CA GLY A 644 -7.12 12.08 -14.68
C GLY A 644 -6.83 11.80 -16.16
N TRP A 645 -7.90 11.81 -16.96
CA TRP A 645 -7.87 11.39 -18.36
C TRP A 645 -7.19 12.36 -19.31
N SER A 646 -7.16 13.66 -18.99
CA SER A 646 -6.85 14.72 -19.94
C SER A 646 -5.43 15.27 -19.84
N THR A 647 -4.52 14.61 -19.07
CA THR A 647 -3.14 15.08 -18.88
C THR A 647 -2.22 14.70 -20.04
N ASP A 648 -1.20 15.50 -20.30
CA ASP A 648 -0.23 15.26 -21.39
C ASP A 648 0.60 13.99 -21.17
N SER A 649 0.84 13.60 -19.91
CA SER A 649 1.55 12.36 -19.59
C SER A 649 0.79 11.12 -20.06
N VAL A 650 -0.54 11.11 -19.94
CA VAL A 650 -1.44 10.06 -20.45
C VAL A 650 -1.38 10.02 -21.97
N LYS A 651 -1.49 11.19 -22.63
CA LYS A 651 -1.33 11.31 -24.09
C LYS A 651 -0.03 10.72 -24.60
N HIS A 652 1.10 11.11 -23.97
CA HIS A 652 2.42 10.64 -24.40
C HIS A 652 2.56 9.11 -24.33
N ALA A 653 2.09 8.50 -23.22
CA ALA A 653 2.14 7.04 -23.06
C ALA A 653 1.37 6.32 -24.16
N TYR A 654 0.12 6.71 -24.42
CA TYR A 654 -0.70 6.07 -25.45
C TYR A 654 -0.24 6.40 -26.88
N THR A 655 0.27 7.62 -27.14
CA THR A 655 0.82 7.97 -28.45
C THR A 655 2.02 7.08 -28.78
N ARG A 656 2.91 6.88 -27.81
CA ARG A 656 4.07 6.00 -27.99
C ARG A 656 3.63 4.54 -28.16
N ALA A 657 2.65 4.08 -27.41
CA ALA A 657 2.07 2.74 -27.56
C ALA A 657 1.49 2.54 -28.98
N LEU A 658 0.72 3.50 -29.48
CA LEU A 658 0.15 3.42 -30.85
C LEU A 658 1.24 3.44 -31.94
N GLN A 659 2.27 4.25 -31.76
CA GLN A 659 3.41 4.28 -32.68
C GLN A 659 4.10 2.91 -32.74
N LEU A 660 4.35 2.28 -31.58
CA LEU A 660 4.97 0.96 -31.48
C LEU A 660 4.11 -0.13 -32.14
N CYS A 661 2.77 -0.09 -31.98
CA CYS A 661 1.86 -1.02 -32.68
C CYS A 661 2.04 -0.91 -34.19
N LYS A 662 2.05 0.31 -34.75
CA LYS A 662 2.19 0.56 -36.18
C LYS A 662 3.57 0.13 -36.71
N GLU A 663 4.64 0.39 -35.97
CA GLU A 663 6.02 0.03 -36.34
C GLU A 663 6.27 -1.47 -36.31
N SER A 664 5.58 -2.22 -35.43
CA SER A 664 5.87 -3.63 -35.17
C SER A 664 4.80 -4.60 -35.68
N GLY A 665 3.67 -4.11 -36.20
CA GLY A 665 2.56 -4.96 -36.68
C GLY A 665 1.87 -5.74 -35.55
N LEU A 666 1.87 -5.21 -34.31
CA LEU A 666 1.29 -5.82 -33.11
C LEU A 666 -0.17 -5.39 -32.93
N ASP A 667 -1.02 -5.70 -33.91
CA ASP A 667 -2.42 -5.22 -33.96
C ASP A 667 -3.29 -5.73 -32.80
N GLU A 668 -2.97 -6.88 -32.21
CA GLU A 668 -3.69 -7.45 -31.05
C GLU A 668 -3.64 -6.57 -29.78
N HIS A 669 -2.69 -5.64 -29.69
CA HIS A 669 -2.51 -4.74 -28.54
C HIS A 669 -2.92 -3.28 -28.85
N ILE A 670 -3.48 -3.01 -30.03
CA ILE A 670 -3.75 -1.65 -30.50
C ILE A 670 -4.94 -1.00 -29.79
N LEU A 671 -5.96 -1.80 -29.41
CA LEU A 671 -7.23 -1.29 -28.86
C LEU A 671 -7.05 -0.42 -27.61
N PRO A 672 -6.33 -0.85 -26.55
CA PRO A 672 -6.19 -0.02 -25.35
C PRO A 672 -5.49 1.31 -25.62
N ALA A 673 -4.49 1.32 -26.50
CA ALA A 673 -3.74 2.53 -26.87
C ALA A 673 -4.60 3.53 -27.66
N VAL A 674 -5.34 3.05 -28.67
CA VAL A 674 -6.20 3.90 -29.50
C VAL A 674 -7.40 4.38 -28.71
N PHE A 675 -8.02 3.53 -27.88
CA PHE A 675 -9.15 3.90 -27.03
C PHE A 675 -8.73 4.94 -25.98
N GLY A 676 -7.54 4.78 -25.39
CA GLY A 676 -6.98 5.77 -24.46
C GLY A 676 -6.74 7.11 -25.13
N LEU A 677 -6.15 7.14 -26.33
CA LEU A 677 -5.96 8.36 -27.12
C LEU A 677 -7.28 8.99 -27.58
N TRP A 678 -8.24 8.16 -27.98
CA TRP A 678 -9.59 8.63 -28.32
C TRP A 678 -10.21 9.33 -27.11
N THR A 679 -10.17 8.72 -25.92
CA THR A 679 -10.71 9.31 -24.69
C THR A 679 -10.05 10.65 -24.37
N TRP A 680 -8.72 10.74 -24.50
CA TRP A 680 -7.97 11.96 -24.27
C TRP A 680 -8.43 13.09 -25.22
N ASN A 681 -8.52 12.82 -26.55
CA ASN A 681 -8.97 13.78 -27.53
C ASN A 681 -10.45 14.17 -27.33
N PHE A 682 -11.30 13.18 -27.00
CA PHE A 682 -12.72 13.38 -26.76
C PHE A 682 -12.99 14.33 -25.58
N LEU A 683 -12.35 14.09 -24.45
CA LEU A 683 -12.53 14.95 -23.26
C LEU A 683 -11.96 16.35 -23.43
N ARG A 684 -10.96 16.53 -24.28
CA ARG A 684 -10.42 17.85 -24.65
C ARG A 684 -11.20 18.54 -25.79
N ALA A 685 -12.32 17.96 -26.17
CA ALA A 685 -13.16 18.44 -27.28
C ALA A 685 -12.46 18.53 -28.65
N ALA A 686 -11.35 17.79 -28.85
CA ALA A 686 -10.67 17.65 -30.14
C ALA A 686 -11.40 16.59 -30.99
N LEU A 687 -12.63 16.88 -31.40
CA LEU A 687 -13.56 15.89 -31.93
C LEU A 687 -13.21 15.38 -33.34
N GLY A 688 -12.42 16.14 -34.12
CA GLY A 688 -11.92 15.69 -35.42
C GLY A 688 -10.93 14.53 -35.29
N GLU A 689 -9.96 14.67 -34.39
CA GLU A 689 -8.99 13.64 -34.07
C GLU A 689 -9.67 12.45 -33.37
N ALA A 690 -10.62 12.71 -32.46
CA ALA A 690 -11.40 11.68 -31.80
C ALA A 690 -12.19 10.85 -32.81
N GLN A 691 -12.83 11.46 -33.81
CA GLN A 691 -13.54 10.74 -34.89
C GLN A 691 -12.60 9.85 -35.68
N THR A 692 -11.43 10.37 -36.08
CA THR A 692 -10.43 9.60 -36.84
C THR A 692 -9.99 8.35 -36.06
N LEU A 693 -9.77 8.49 -34.75
CA LEU A 693 -9.38 7.37 -33.88
C LEU A 693 -10.55 6.37 -33.70
N ALA A 694 -11.80 6.84 -33.54
CA ALA A 694 -12.97 5.98 -33.43
C ALA A 694 -13.23 5.17 -34.73
N GLU A 695 -13.09 5.81 -35.89
CA GLU A 695 -13.19 5.13 -37.21
C GLU A 695 -12.06 4.11 -37.38
N TYR A 696 -10.86 4.40 -36.93
CA TYR A 696 -9.75 3.45 -36.92
C TYR A 696 -10.03 2.26 -36.02
N LEU A 697 -10.58 2.48 -34.80
CA LEU A 697 -11.03 1.42 -33.89
C LEU A 697 -12.07 0.54 -34.53
N LEU A 698 -13.07 1.12 -35.20
CA LEU A 698 -14.14 0.37 -35.86
C LEU A 698 -13.59 -0.57 -36.95
N LYS A 699 -12.71 -0.04 -37.79
CA LYS A 699 -12.06 -0.85 -38.84
C LYS A 699 -11.21 -2.00 -38.24
N SER A 700 -10.53 -1.74 -37.14
CA SER A 700 -9.71 -2.75 -36.44
C SER A 700 -10.60 -3.81 -35.78
N ALA A 701 -11.75 -3.41 -35.21
CA ALA A 701 -12.72 -4.32 -34.60
C ALA A 701 -13.41 -5.26 -35.63
N GLU A 702 -13.69 -4.75 -36.80
CA GLU A 702 -14.24 -5.56 -37.92
C GLU A 702 -13.23 -6.64 -38.36
N ASN A 703 -11.95 -6.30 -38.46
CA ASN A 703 -10.89 -7.23 -38.84
C ASN A 703 -10.61 -8.30 -37.76
N ALA A 704 -10.74 -7.97 -36.48
CA ALA A 704 -10.48 -8.89 -35.39
C ALA A 704 -11.65 -9.83 -35.09
N ASP A 705 -12.86 -9.51 -35.54
CA ASP A 705 -14.15 -10.18 -35.24
C ASP A 705 -14.38 -10.43 -33.73
N ASP A 706 -13.93 -9.51 -32.88
CA ASP A 706 -14.07 -9.57 -31.42
C ASP A 706 -15.20 -8.65 -30.94
N ALA A 707 -16.18 -9.22 -30.23
CA ALA A 707 -17.34 -8.50 -29.74
C ALA A 707 -16.95 -7.36 -28.79
N VAL A 708 -15.92 -7.53 -27.97
CA VAL A 708 -15.43 -6.47 -27.03
C VAL A 708 -14.90 -5.26 -27.81
N TYR A 709 -14.14 -5.52 -28.88
CA TYR A 709 -13.60 -4.47 -29.74
C TYR A 709 -14.73 -3.72 -30.44
N LYS A 710 -15.75 -4.45 -30.94
CA LYS A 710 -16.94 -3.85 -31.57
C LYS A 710 -17.71 -2.97 -30.62
N VAL A 711 -17.94 -3.40 -29.36
CA VAL A 711 -18.61 -2.60 -28.34
C VAL A 711 -17.89 -1.27 -28.12
N LEU A 712 -16.56 -1.32 -27.85
CA LEU A 712 -15.79 -0.11 -27.55
C LEU A 712 -15.60 0.81 -28.76
N ALA A 713 -15.50 0.26 -29.97
CA ALA A 713 -15.39 1.04 -31.20
C ALA A 713 -16.69 1.80 -31.50
N HIS A 714 -17.87 1.12 -31.44
CA HIS A 714 -19.17 1.75 -31.61
C HIS A 714 -19.48 2.76 -30.52
N GLN A 715 -19.07 2.51 -29.24
CA GLN A 715 -19.15 3.47 -28.17
C GLN A 715 -18.36 4.74 -28.48
N ALA A 716 -17.10 4.59 -28.89
CA ALA A 716 -16.22 5.72 -29.21
C ALA A 716 -16.78 6.58 -30.35
N LEU A 717 -17.27 5.94 -31.41
CA LEU A 717 -17.86 6.64 -32.54
C LEU A 717 -19.17 7.31 -32.16
N GLY A 718 -20.04 6.61 -31.43
CA GLY A 718 -21.34 7.13 -30.97
C GLY A 718 -21.20 8.36 -30.08
N PHE A 719 -20.28 8.36 -29.12
CA PHE A 719 -20.00 9.51 -28.25
C PHE A 719 -19.47 10.70 -29.03
N THR A 720 -18.55 10.44 -29.97
CA THR A 720 -17.98 11.51 -30.82
C THR A 720 -19.05 12.14 -31.69
N LEU A 721 -19.90 11.35 -32.35
CA LEU A 721 -21.00 11.83 -33.17
C LEU A 721 -22.05 12.60 -32.34
N PHE A 722 -22.32 12.17 -31.11
CA PHE A 722 -23.20 12.88 -30.19
C PHE A 722 -22.64 14.29 -29.89
N ALA A 723 -21.35 14.37 -29.47
CA ALA A 723 -20.73 15.64 -29.17
C ALA A 723 -20.68 16.59 -30.39
N GLN A 724 -20.56 16.05 -31.60
CA GLN A 724 -20.66 16.79 -32.86
C GLN A 724 -22.09 17.25 -33.22
N GLY A 725 -23.12 16.84 -32.47
CA GLY A 725 -24.53 17.14 -32.76
C GLY A 725 -25.13 16.26 -33.86
N LYS A 726 -24.56 15.14 -34.22
CA LYS A 726 -25.04 14.18 -35.22
C LYS A 726 -25.89 13.07 -34.56
N PHE A 727 -26.99 13.43 -33.91
CA PHE A 727 -27.74 12.59 -32.98
C PHE A 727 -28.31 11.30 -33.59
N VAL A 728 -28.81 11.34 -34.81
CA VAL A 728 -29.33 10.14 -35.49
C VAL A 728 -28.25 9.08 -35.71
N SER A 729 -27.08 9.54 -36.15
CA SER A 729 -25.93 8.62 -36.36
C SER A 729 -25.37 8.15 -35.03
N ALA A 730 -25.31 9.04 -34.02
CA ALA A 730 -24.89 8.70 -32.67
C ALA A 730 -25.76 7.60 -32.07
N HIS A 731 -27.09 7.75 -32.09
CA HIS A 731 -28.04 6.75 -31.62
C HIS A 731 -27.86 5.40 -32.34
N ALA A 732 -27.70 5.40 -33.66
CA ALA A 732 -27.49 4.17 -34.42
C ALA A 732 -26.22 3.43 -34.02
N GLU A 733 -25.11 4.16 -33.77
CA GLU A 733 -23.86 3.55 -33.32
C GLU A 733 -23.95 3.06 -31.84
N LEU A 734 -24.66 3.81 -30.96
CA LEU A 734 -24.88 3.42 -29.58
C LEU A 734 -25.79 2.17 -29.50
N GLU A 735 -26.85 2.07 -30.29
CA GLU A 735 -27.68 0.85 -30.38
C GLU A 735 -26.86 -0.37 -30.85
N ARG A 736 -25.96 -0.20 -31.82
CA ARG A 736 -25.05 -1.29 -32.25
C ARG A 736 -24.14 -1.70 -31.09
N SER A 737 -23.55 -0.74 -30.37
CA SER A 737 -22.74 -1.04 -29.19
C SER A 737 -23.53 -1.83 -28.15
N ILE A 738 -24.77 -1.43 -27.84
CA ILE A 738 -25.66 -2.15 -26.91
C ILE A 738 -25.94 -3.57 -27.40
N SER A 739 -26.15 -3.76 -28.70
CA SER A 739 -26.47 -5.08 -29.26
C SER A 739 -25.31 -6.10 -29.19
N TYR A 740 -24.06 -5.62 -29.08
CA TYR A 740 -22.88 -6.47 -28.89
C TYR A 740 -22.49 -6.67 -27.43
N CYS A 741 -23.11 -5.93 -26.46
CA CYS A 741 -22.82 -6.08 -25.07
C CYS A 741 -23.27 -7.45 -24.53
N GLU A 742 -22.34 -8.18 -23.90
CA GLU A 742 -22.62 -9.46 -23.23
C GLU A 742 -22.35 -9.30 -21.72
N ASP A 743 -23.30 -9.74 -20.87
CA ASP A 743 -23.15 -9.68 -19.42
C ASP A 743 -21.98 -10.52 -18.90
N SER A 744 -21.71 -11.67 -19.56
CA SER A 744 -20.59 -12.55 -19.24
C SER A 744 -19.19 -11.91 -19.41
N ARG A 745 -19.10 -10.80 -20.16
CA ARG A 745 -17.85 -10.09 -20.47
C ARG A 745 -17.66 -8.80 -19.69
N ALA A 746 -18.52 -8.52 -18.71
CA ALA A 746 -18.47 -7.29 -17.91
C ALA A 746 -17.05 -6.98 -17.37
N ARG A 747 -16.37 -7.97 -16.81
CA ARG A 747 -15.02 -7.83 -16.26
C ARG A 747 -13.97 -7.51 -17.35
N THR A 748 -14.09 -8.10 -18.51
CA THR A 748 -13.19 -7.83 -19.65
C THR A 748 -13.28 -6.39 -20.12
N TYR A 749 -14.48 -5.79 -20.14
CA TYR A 749 -14.65 -4.38 -20.48
C TYR A 749 -13.96 -3.47 -19.45
N LEU A 750 -14.13 -3.75 -18.15
CA LEU A 750 -13.50 -2.98 -17.09
C LEU A 750 -11.97 -3.06 -17.13
N ASP A 751 -11.43 -4.25 -17.39
CA ASP A 751 -9.98 -4.46 -17.50
C ASP A 751 -9.36 -3.68 -18.66
N LEU A 752 -10.07 -3.56 -19.80
CA LEU A 752 -9.56 -2.91 -21.01
C LEU A 752 -9.76 -1.40 -21.04
N SER A 753 -10.94 -0.92 -20.62
CA SER A 753 -11.34 0.48 -20.75
C SER A 753 -11.52 1.20 -19.40
N ALA A 754 -11.54 0.46 -18.29
CA ALA A 754 -11.96 0.92 -16.96
C ALA A 754 -13.37 1.57 -16.97
N GLN A 755 -14.20 1.16 -17.93
CA GLN A 755 -15.58 1.62 -18.12
C GLN A 755 -16.48 0.41 -18.34
N ASP A 756 -17.69 0.47 -17.80
CA ASP A 756 -18.72 -0.50 -18.14
C ASP A 756 -19.58 0.06 -19.30
N PRO A 757 -19.42 -0.43 -20.53
CA PRO A 757 -20.16 0.12 -21.67
C PRO A 757 -21.67 -0.08 -21.54
N ARG A 758 -22.15 -1.06 -20.77
CA ARG A 758 -23.57 -1.25 -20.49
C ARG A 758 -24.19 -0.02 -19.82
N VAL A 759 -23.39 0.66 -18.98
CA VAL A 759 -23.78 1.91 -18.29
C VAL A 759 -23.54 3.13 -19.17
N HIS A 760 -22.31 3.25 -19.71
CA HIS A 760 -21.86 4.45 -20.40
C HIS A 760 -22.62 4.71 -21.69
N VAL A 761 -22.80 3.65 -22.51
CA VAL A 761 -23.49 3.73 -23.81
C VAL A 761 -24.95 4.10 -23.62
N ARG A 762 -25.65 3.48 -22.67
CA ARG A 762 -27.05 3.77 -22.36
C ARG A 762 -27.28 5.19 -21.86
N SER A 763 -26.37 5.71 -21.04
CA SER A 763 -26.49 7.09 -20.54
C SER A 763 -26.37 8.12 -21.66
N TYR A 764 -25.47 7.93 -22.62
CA TYR A 764 -25.36 8.81 -23.79
C TYR A 764 -26.52 8.63 -24.77
N ASP A 765 -26.99 7.40 -24.95
CA ASP A 765 -28.14 7.11 -25.82
C ASP A 765 -29.42 7.74 -25.24
N GLY A 766 -29.59 7.74 -23.92
CA GLY A 766 -30.69 8.46 -23.26
C GLY A 766 -30.71 9.95 -23.59
N MET A 767 -29.54 10.63 -23.57
CA MET A 767 -29.47 12.03 -23.99
C MET A 767 -29.80 12.21 -25.50
N ALA A 768 -29.29 11.31 -26.35
CA ALA A 768 -29.55 11.36 -27.79
C ALA A 768 -31.05 11.15 -28.08
N LEU A 769 -31.70 10.19 -27.43
CA LEU A 769 -33.13 9.92 -27.56
C LEU A 769 -33.99 11.13 -27.14
N TRP A 770 -33.65 11.81 -26.03
CA TRP A 770 -34.35 13.00 -25.61
C TRP A 770 -34.26 14.09 -26.68
N LEU A 771 -33.03 14.35 -27.20
CA LEU A 771 -32.81 15.36 -28.26
C LEU A 771 -33.61 15.03 -29.54
N LEU A 772 -33.72 13.75 -29.90
CA LEU A 772 -34.47 13.26 -31.05
C LEU A 772 -36.02 13.29 -30.87
N GLY A 773 -36.52 13.62 -29.65
CA GLY A 773 -37.94 13.72 -29.33
C GLY A 773 -38.54 12.43 -28.77
N TYR A 774 -37.79 11.61 -28.06
CA TYR A 774 -38.26 10.40 -27.36
C TYR A 774 -38.00 10.51 -25.84
N PRO A 775 -38.65 11.38 -25.09
CA PRO A 775 -38.32 11.68 -23.70
C PRO A 775 -38.62 10.54 -22.70
N ASP A 776 -39.60 9.64 -22.96
CA ASP A 776 -39.90 8.53 -22.06
C ASP A 776 -38.97 7.37 -22.29
N ARG A 777 -38.61 7.05 -23.54
CA ARG A 777 -37.58 6.09 -23.88
C ARG A 777 -36.20 6.52 -23.34
N ALA A 778 -35.93 7.82 -23.36
CA ALA A 778 -34.71 8.39 -22.78
C ALA A 778 -34.60 8.09 -21.27
N LEU A 779 -35.69 8.25 -20.51
CA LEU A 779 -35.72 7.90 -19.09
C LEU A 779 -35.57 6.40 -18.86
N GLN A 780 -36.27 5.58 -19.67
CA GLN A 780 -36.19 4.14 -19.56
C GLN A 780 -34.76 3.64 -19.72
N ILE A 781 -34.05 4.05 -20.76
CA ILE A 781 -32.69 3.57 -21.03
C ILE A 781 -31.68 4.09 -19.97
N CYS A 782 -31.91 5.29 -19.42
CA CYS A 782 -31.12 5.78 -18.28
C CYS A 782 -31.38 4.97 -17.00
N ALA A 783 -32.62 4.53 -16.75
CA ALA A 783 -32.93 3.64 -15.63
C ALA A 783 -32.27 2.27 -15.79
N GLU A 784 -32.21 1.71 -17.01
CA GLU A 784 -31.43 0.50 -17.31
C GLU A 784 -29.93 0.71 -17.04
N ALA A 785 -29.36 1.86 -17.47
CA ALA A 785 -27.97 2.21 -17.16
C ALA A 785 -27.70 2.22 -15.65
N ARG A 786 -28.63 2.79 -14.88
CA ARG A 786 -28.53 2.83 -13.41
C ARG A 786 -28.57 1.44 -12.81
N HIS A 787 -29.48 0.59 -13.28
CA HIS A 787 -29.56 -0.81 -12.86
C HIS A 787 -28.25 -1.57 -13.08
N TYR A 788 -27.60 -1.41 -14.25
CA TYR A 788 -26.30 -2.01 -14.52
C TYR A 788 -25.18 -1.42 -13.64
N ALA A 789 -25.23 -0.13 -13.35
CA ALA A 789 -24.26 0.51 -12.46
C ALA A 789 -24.34 -0.07 -11.04
N ASP A 790 -25.59 -0.16 -10.51
CA ASP A 790 -25.83 -0.73 -9.16
C ASP A 790 -25.44 -2.21 -9.10
N ALA A 791 -25.71 -3.00 -10.15
CA ALA A 791 -25.36 -4.41 -10.22
C ALA A 791 -23.85 -4.65 -10.36
N SER A 792 -23.13 -3.76 -11.05
CA SER A 792 -21.68 -3.89 -11.26
C SER A 792 -20.85 -3.54 -10.02
N GLN A 793 -21.42 -2.83 -9.05
CA GLN A 793 -20.73 -2.26 -7.88
C GLN A 793 -19.40 -1.55 -8.24
N HIS A 794 -19.33 -1.03 -9.48
CA HIS A 794 -18.15 -0.33 -9.98
C HIS A 794 -18.28 1.17 -9.74
N PRO A 795 -17.55 1.78 -8.78
CA PRO A 795 -17.78 3.16 -8.35
C PRO A 795 -17.71 4.19 -9.48
N PHE A 796 -16.78 4.00 -10.43
CA PHE A 796 -16.65 4.89 -11.58
C PHE A 796 -17.89 4.84 -12.50
N SER A 797 -18.44 3.64 -12.78
CA SER A 797 -19.66 3.49 -13.57
C SER A 797 -20.88 4.02 -12.83
N GLU A 798 -20.88 3.90 -11.49
CA GLU A 798 -21.94 4.47 -10.65
C GLU A 798 -21.90 6.00 -10.66
N ALA A 799 -20.72 6.62 -10.49
CA ALA A 799 -20.55 8.08 -10.62
C ALA A 799 -21.01 8.58 -11.99
N PHE A 800 -20.69 7.84 -13.05
CA PHE A 800 -21.12 8.16 -14.41
C PHE A 800 -22.64 8.14 -14.55
N ALA A 801 -23.32 7.07 -14.10
CA ALA A 801 -24.78 6.95 -14.18
C ALA A 801 -25.47 8.04 -13.34
N ARG A 802 -24.94 8.36 -12.14
CA ARG A 802 -25.46 9.39 -11.24
C ARG A 802 -25.33 10.80 -11.79
N THR A 803 -24.39 11.08 -12.69
CA THR A 803 -24.14 12.42 -13.21
C THR A 803 -24.56 12.57 -14.68
N ILE A 804 -24.08 11.70 -15.58
CA ILE A 804 -24.40 11.81 -17.00
C ILE A 804 -25.84 11.41 -17.29
N GLY A 805 -26.34 10.34 -16.68
CA GLY A 805 -27.75 9.92 -16.82
C GLY A 805 -28.73 10.92 -16.24
N LEU A 806 -28.33 11.65 -15.19
CA LEU A 806 -29.17 12.68 -14.54
C LEU A 806 -29.47 13.87 -15.47
N ARG A 807 -28.66 14.13 -16.49
CA ARG A 807 -28.92 15.21 -17.47
C ARG A 807 -30.23 15.03 -18.21
N VAL A 808 -30.74 13.83 -18.38
CA VAL A 808 -32.06 13.63 -19.01
C VAL A 808 -33.17 14.25 -18.15
N HIS A 809 -33.09 14.17 -16.82
CA HIS A 809 -34.01 14.88 -15.92
C HIS A 809 -33.83 16.39 -16.01
N GLN A 810 -32.59 16.90 -16.13
CA GLN A 810 -32.32 18.30 -16.38
C GLN A 810 -32.95 18.76 -17.71
N PHE A 811 -32.79 17.99 -18.77
CA PHE A 811 -33.39 18.28 -20.08
C PHE A 811 -34.92 18.28 -20.04
N ARG A 812 -35.55 17.43 -19.23
CA ARG A 812 -37.01 17.39 -19.01
C ARG A 812 -37.53 18.56 -18.12
N GLY A 813 -36.60 19.29 -17.46
CA GLY A 813 -36.96 20.41 -16.58
C GLY A 813 -37.38 20.00 -15.16
N GLU A 814 -36.97 18.82 -14.69
CA GLU A 814 -37.39 18.20 -13.43
C GLU A 814 -36.45 18.63 -12.27
N ALA A 815 -36.43 19.92 -11.93
CA ALA A 815 -35.48 20.53 -11.03
C ALA A 815 -35.43 19.88 -9.63
N ALA A 816 -36.57 19.49 -9.06
CA ALA A 816 -36.59 18.84 -7.74
C ALA A 816 -35.87 17.48 -7.72
N ILE A 817 -36.04 16.67 -8.77
CA ILE A 817 -35.38 15.37 -8.93
C ILE A 817 -33.86 15.58 -9.10
N VAL A 818 -33.51 16.58 -9.91
CA VAL A 818 -32.10 16.90 -10.17
C VAL A 818 -31.41 17.39 -8.89
N ALA A 819 -32.04 18.22 -8.06
CA ALA A 819 -31.46 18.69 -6.80
C ALA A 819 -31.15 17.53 -5.84
N ASP A 820 -32.14 16.65 -5.63
CA ASP A 820 -31.99 15.49 -4.74
C ASP A 820 -30.87 14.53 -5.21
N GLN A 821 -30.94 14.11 -6.49
CA GLN A 821 -29.99 13.15 -7.02
C GLN A 821 -28.58 13.72 -7.22
N ALA A 822 -28.45 15.03 -7.54
CA ALA A 822 -27.15 15.68 -7.64
C ALA A 822 -26.46 15.76 -6.27
N ASN A 823 -27.18 16.06 -5.18
CA ASN A 823 -26.61 16.02 -3.83
C ASN A 823 -26.06 14.61 -3.50
N ALA A 824 -26.83 13.56 -3.78
CA ALA A 824 -26.36 12.19 -3.59
C ALA A 824 -25.15 11.83 -4.47
N ALA A 825 -25.11 12.37 -5.71
CA ALA A 825 -23.97 12.17 -6.62
C ALA A 825 -22.72 12.92 -6.12
N ILE A 826 -22.86 14.14 -5.60
CA ILE A 826 -21.75 14.94 -5.04
C ILE A 826 -21.14 14.20 -3.85
N THR A 827 -21.94 13.81 -2.85
CA THR A 827 -21.45 13.05 -1.68
C THR A 827 -20.70 11.79 -2.13
N PHE A 828 -21.26 11.02 -3.05
CA PHE A 828 -20.62 9.81 -3.59
C PHE A 828 -19.28 10.12 -4.28
N CYS A 829 -19.23 11.21 -5.08
CA CYS A 829 -17.99 11.58 -5.79
C CYS A 829 -16.93 12.17 -4.86
N GLU A 830 -17.30 12.85 -3.77
CA GLU A 830 -16.39 13.32 -2.72
C GLU A 830 -15.77 12.13 -1.96
N GLU A 831 -16.60 11.16 -1.57
CA GLU A 831 -16.12 9.93 -0.90
C GLU A 831 -15.12 9.11 -1.74
N HIS A 832 -15.23 9.19 -3.08
CA HIS A 832 -14.39 8.42 -4.01
C HIS A 832 -13.34 9.28 -4.74
N GLU A 833 -13.20 10.56 -4.41
CA GLU A 833 -12.28 11.53 -5.04
C GLU A 833 -12.43 11.65 -6.57
N PHE A 834 -13.64 11.49 -7.10
CA PHE A 834 -13.92 11.60 -8.54
C PHE A 834 -14.15 13.04 -8.98
N VAL A 835 -13.09 13.84 -9.08
CA VAL A 835 -13.14 15.29 -9.35
C VAL A 835 -13.96 15.65 -10.59
N HIS A 836 -13.84 14.91 -11.71
CA HIS A 836 -14.60 15.12 -12.93
C HIS A 836 -16.12 14.97 -12.71
N TYR A 837 -16.56 13.90 -12.05
CA TYR A 837 -17.98 13.67 -11.78
C TYR A 837 -18.53 14.55 -10.64
N LEU A 838 -17.69 14.91 -9.67
CA LEU A 838 -18.02 15.93 -8.67
C LEU A 838 -18.35 17.26 -9.35
N ALA A 839 -17.52 17.69 -10.30
CA ALA A 839 -17.76 18.89 -11.10
C ALA A 839 -19.11 18.84 -11.82
N MET A 840 -19.46 17.69 -12.42
CA MET A 840 -20.75 17.50 -13.07
C MET A 840 -21.93 17.54 -12.09
N GLY A 841 -21.78 16.93 -10.91
CA GLY A 841 -22.78 16.99 -9.84
C GLY A 841 -23.06 18.42 -9.40
N LEU A 842 -22.01 19.23 -9.18
CA LEU A 842 -22.11 20.66 -8.83
C LEU A 842 -22.84 21.45 -9.92
N ILE A 843 -22.51 21.26 -11.19
CA ILE A 843 -23.18 21.96 -12.32
C ILE A 843 -24.67 21.64 -12.34
N LEU A 844 -25.06 20.38 -12.14
CA LEU A 844 -26.46 19.96 -12.16
C LEU A 844 -27.22 20.47 -10.93
N ARG A 845 -26.62 20.42 -9.73
CA ARG A 845 -27.19 20.97 -8.52
C ARG A 845 -27.40 22.47 -8.65
N GLY A 846 -26.41 23.18 -9.16
CA GLY A 846 -26.48 24.62 -9.36
C GLY A 846 -27.58 25.02 -10.32
N TRP A 847 -27.79 24.28 -11.43
CA TRP A 847 -28.92 24.49 -12.31
C TRP A 847 -30.26 24.28 -11.55
N ALA A 848 -30.37 23.21 -10.77
CA ALA A 848 -31.60 22.91 -10.03
C ALA A 848 -31.92 23.97 -8.97
N ASN A 849 -30.90 24.43 -8.21
CA ASN A 849 -31.05 25.52 -7.23
C ASN A 849 -31.53 26.83 -7.89
N ALA A 850 -30.94 27.21 -9.03
CA ALA A 850 -31.36 28.40 -9.79
C ALA A 850 -32.80 28.28 -10.28
N GLN A 851 -33.26 27.08 -10.71
CA GLN A 851 -34.65 26.85 -11.12
C GLN A 851 -35.63 26.96 -9.94
N GLN A 852 -35.19 26.64 -8.72
CA GLN A 852 -36.00 26.73 -7.49
C GLN A 852 -35.96 28.11 -6.82
N GLY A 853 -35.26 29.07 -7.41
CA GLY A 853 -35.17 30.45 -6.94
C GLY A 853 -33.93 30.76 -6.08
N GLU A 854 -33.04 29.79 -5.86
CA GLU A 854 -31.75 29.96 -5.16
C GLU A 854 -30.66 30.40 -6.13
N PHE A 855 -30.80 31.58 -6.70
CA PHE A 855 -29.97 32.05 -7.80
C PHE A 855 -28.47 32.10 -7.46
N GLU A 856 -28.12 32.78 -6.34
CA GLU A 856 -26.73 33.00 -5.97
C GLU A 856 -25.99 31.66 -5.71
N ASN A 857 -26.63 30.76 -4.96
CA ASN A 857 -26.10 29.41 -4.70
C ASN A 857 -25.97 28.62 -6.00
N GLY A 858 -26.99 28.70 -6.86
CA GLY A 858 -26.99 28.02 -8.15
C GLY A 858 -25.87 28.44 -9.08
N VAL A 859 -25.63 29.77 -9.21
CA VAL A 859 -24.53 30.31 -10.02
C VAL A 859 -23.18 29.91 -9.43
N ALA A 860 -23.00 29.99 -8.11
CA ALA A 860 -21.76 29.62 -7.43
C ALA A 860 -21.41 28.13 -7.65
N ASP A 861 -22.39 27.24 -7.49
CA ASP A 861 -22.20 25.79 -7.73
C ASP A 861 -21.79 25.51 -9.18
N ILE A 862 -22.43 26.13 -10.19
CA ILE A 862 -22.06 25.89 -11.60
C ILE A 862 -20.66 26.42 -11.88
N GLN A 863 -20.29 27.60 -11.34
CA GLN A 863 -18.95 28.18 -11.52
C GLN A 863 -17.87 27.31 -10.88
N GLU A 864 -18.08 26.85 -9.64
CA GLU A 864 -17.17 25.95 -8.95
C GLU A 864 -16.99 24.63 -9.73
N GLY A 865 -18.09 24.05 -10.21
CA GLY A 865 -18.05 22.85 -11.03
C GLY A 865 -17.25 23.06 -12.32
N LEU A 866 -17.46 24.18 -13.01
CA LEU A 866 -16.74 24.53 -14.24
C LEU A 866 -15.25 24.75 -14.01
N GLU A 867 -14.85 25.38 -12.89
CA GLU A 867 -13.46 25.55 -12.50
C GLU A 867 -12.76 24.21 -12.21
N LYS A 868 -13.45 23.34 -11.45
CA LYS A 868 -12.94 21.97 -11.17
C LYS A 868 -12.78 21.17 -12.46
N GLU A 869 -13.71 21.25 -13.39
CA GLU A 869 -13.66 20.57 -14.67
C GLU A 869 -12.45 21.04 -15.51
N ARG A 870 -12.26 22.35 -15.63
CA ARG A 870 -11.12 22.97 -16.32
C ARG A 870 -9.78 22.55 -15.69
N ALA A 871 -9.71 22.41 -14.37
CA ALA A 871 -8.53 21.96 -13.66
C ALA A 871 -8.11 20.52 -14.02
N THR A 872 -9.07 19.67 -14.41
CA THR A 872 -8.76 18.32 -14.93
C THR A 872 -8.20 18.33 -16.36
N GLY A 873 -8.24 19.48 -17.06
CA GLY A 873 -7.91 19.62 -18.47
C GLY A 873 -9.02 19.16 -19.42
N ALA A 874 -10.17 18.69 -18.92
CA ALA A 874 -11.34 18.38 -19.75
C ALA A 874 -12.03 19.68 -20.20
N LEU A 875 -12.37 19.75 -21.47
CA LEU A 875 -13.05 20.89 -22.09
C LEU A 875 -14.40 20.50 -22.70
N LEU A 876 -14.70 19.23 -22.74
CA LEU A 876 -15.98 18.71 -23.19
C LEU A 876 -17.07 19.18 -22.21
N LEU A 877 -18.22 19.62 -22.74
CA LEU A 877 -19.37 20.09 -21.97
C LEU A 877 -19.22 21.51 -21.37
N GLU A 878 -18.17 22.23 -21.71
CA GLU A 878 -18.01 23.61 -21.26
C GLU A 878 -19.10 24.53 -21.83
N THR A 879 -19.47 24.33 -23.11
CA THR A 879 -20.60 25.10 -23.73
C THR A 879 -21.93 24.81 -23.06
N TYR A 880 -22.14 23.57 -22.59
CA TYR A 880 -23.32 23.19 -21.84
C TYR A 880 -23.38 23.90 -20.47
N ALA A 881 -22.28 23.89 -19.70
CA ALA A 881 -22.23 24.56 -18.40
C ALA A 881 -22.42 26.10 -18.52
N LEU A 882 -21.78 26.73 -19.52
CA LEU A 882 -21.97 28.16 -19.83
C LEU A 882 -23.41 28.47 -20.22
N GLY A 883 -24.07 27.58 -20.95
CA GLY A 883 -25.50 27.69 -21.29
C GLY A 883 -26.41 27.65 -20.04
N LEU A 884 -26.11 26.77 -19.07
CA LEU A 884 -26.86 26.68 -17.81
C LEU A 884 -26.66 27.94 -16.94
N LEU A 885 -25.43 28.50 -16.87
CA LEU A 885 -25.13 29.76 -16.22
C LEU A 885 -25.94 30.91 -16.85
N ALA A 886 -25.96 30.95 -18.18
CA ALA A 886 -26.71 31.96 -18.91
C ALA A 886 -28.22 31.85 -18.70
N ASP A 887 -28.81 30.63 -18.70
CA ASP A 887 -30.22 30.41 -18.40
C ASP A 887 -30.57 30.92 -16.99
N ALA A 888 -29.76 30.59 -15.98
CA ALA A 888 -29.91 31.10 -14.63
C ALA A 888 -29.88 32.63 -14.57
N CYS A 889 -28.92 33.27 -15.24
CA CYS A 889 -28.78 34.72 -15.30
C CYS A 889 -29.96 35.40 -16.04
N ILE A 890 -30.44 34.82 -17.14
CA ILE A 890 -31.61 35.36 -17.89
C ILE A 890 -32.87 35.39 -17.00
N ARG A 891 -33.12 34.26 -16.31
CA ARG A 891 -34.29 34.13 -15.41
C ARG A 891 -34.28 35.15 -14.27
N ASN A 892 -33.10 35.48 -13.77
CA ASN A 892 -32.91 36.44 -12.68
C ASN A 892 -32.60 37.85 -13.19
N LYS A 893 -32.77 38.11 -14.50
CA LYS A 893 -32.61 39.43 -15.16
C LYS A 893 -31.20 40.00 -15.11
N HIS A 894 -30.18 39.16 -14.89
CA HIS A 894 -28.76 39.52 -14.95
C HIS A 894 -28.22 39.42 -16.39
N TYR A 895 -28.83 40.15 -17.31
CA TYR A 895 -28.60 40.05 -18.76
C TYR A 895 -27.14 40.29 -19.15
N GLY A 896 -26.40 41.20 -18.48
CA GLY A 896 -25.00 41.47 -18.75
C GLY A 896 -24.14 40.21 -18.58
N GLN A 897 -24.28 39.54 -17.45
CA GLN A 897 -23.53 38.26 -17.19
C GLN A 897 -23.99 37.15 -18.14
N ALA A 898 -25.30 37.10 -18.46
CA ALA A 898 -25.82 36.14 -19.43
C ALA A 898 -25.14 36.30 -20.80
N PHE A 899 -25.00 37.53 -21.30
CA PHE A 899 -24.29 37.79 -22.56
C PHE A 899 -22.82 37.40 -22.50
N ASP A 900 -22.12 37.69 -21.38
CA ASP A 900 -20.74 37.29 -21.20
C ASP A 900 -20.54 35.75 -21.29
N PHE A 901 -21.41 34.98 -20.63
CA PHE A 901 -21.35 33.51 -20.68
C PHE A 901 -21.73 32.95 -22.06
N LEU A 902 -22.75 33.52 -22.70
CA LEU A 902 -23.20 33.08 -24.03
C LEU A 902 -22.19 33.41 -25.10
N GLU A 903 -21.48 34.55 -25.01
CA GLU A 903 -20.41 34.89 -25.95
C GLU A 903 -19.21 33.97 -25.79
N GLN A 904 -18.82 33.64 -24.57
CA GLN A 904 -17.81 32.62 -24.33
C GLN A 904 -18.20 31.26 -24.96
N ALA A 905 -19.45 30.82 -24.77
CA ALA A 905 -19.96 29.59 -25.38
C ALA A 905 -19.95 29.67 -26.93
N ARG A 906 -20.39 30.81 -27.50
CA ARG A 906 -20.44 31.04 -28.96
C ARG A 906 -19.04 31.00 -29.58
N LEU A 907 -18.04 31.64 -28.97
CA LEU A 907 -16.66 31.63 -29.44
C LEU A 907 -16.08 30.19 -29.52
N ARG A 908 -16.49 29.31 -28.59
CA ARG A 908 -16.12 27.89 -28.68
C ARG A 908 -16.81 27.16 -29.84
N LEU A 909 -18.06 27.52 -30.14
CA LEU A 909 -18.78 26.91 -31.29
C LEU A 909 -18.22 27.33 -32.66
N ASP A 910 -17.43 28.41 -32.74
CA ASP A 910 -16.78 28.84 -33.98
C ASP A 910 -15.66 27.88 -34.44
N ASP A 911 -15.07 27.12 -33.53
CA ASP A 911 -14.16 26.01 -33.88
C ASP A 911 -14.99 24.82 -34.39
N LYS A 912 -14.77 24.44 -35.65
CA LYS A 912 -15.49 23.34 -36.31
C LYS A 912 -15.22 21.97 -35.66
N ASN A 913 -14.14 21.85 -34.91
CA ASN A 913 -13.75 20.62 -34.20
C ASN A 913 -14.27 20.56 -32.76
N SER A 914 -14.91 21.64 -32.28
CA SER A 914 -15.45 21.67 -30.90
C SER A 914 -16.80 20.97 -30.77
N GLU A 915 -17.28 20.83 -29.52
CA GLU A 915 -18.60 20.27 -29.25
C GLU A 915 -19.75 21.16 -29.79
N ARG A 916 -20.77 20.52 -30.35
CA ARG A 916 -21.93 21.19 -30.97
C ARG A 916 -23.27 20.66 -30.48
N PHE A 917 -23.29 19.73 -29.55
CA PHE A 917 -24.54 19.09 -29.12
C PHE A 917 -25.52 20.08 -28.50
N TYR A 918 -25.01 21.15 -27.83
CA TYR A 918 -25.82 22.17 -27.19
C TYR A 918 -25.93 23.48 -28.00
N ALA A 919 -25.40 23.49 -29.23
CA ALA A 919 -25.31 24.70 -30.05
C ALA A 919 -26.67 25.38 -30.29
N ALA A 920 -27.71 24.63 -30.67
CA ALA A 920 -29.04 25.21 -30.88
C ALA A 920 -29.56 25.90 -29.61
N GLU A 921 -29.33 25.32 -28.43
CA GLU A 921 -29.79 25.93 -27.16
C GLU A 921 -29.00 27.21 -26.82
N ILE A 922 -27.66 27.25 -27.06
CA ILE A 922 -26.88 28.50 -26.89
C ILE A 922 -27.41 29.63 -27.74
N TYR A 923 -27.73 29.38 -29.02
CA TYR A 923 -28.32 30.38 -29.91
C TYR A 923 -29.76 30.74 -29.47
N ARG A 924 -30.57 29.79 -28.95
CA ARG A 924 -31.87 30.09 -28.39
C ARG A 924 -31.76 31.01 -27.16
N LEU A 925 -30.82 30.72 -26.24
CA LEU A 925 -30.59 31.54 -25.05
C LEU A 925 -30.11 32.95 -25.38
N LEU A 926 -29.27 33.12 -26.43
CA LEU A 926 -28.92 34.45 -26.96
C LEU A 926 -30.18 35.21 -27.41
N GLY A 927 -31.05 34.53 -28.15
CA GLY A 927 -32.34 35.09 -28.55
C GLY A 927 -33.22 35.52 -27.35
N GLU A 928 -33.31 34.66 -26.32
CA GLU A 928 -34.01 34.94 -25.07
C GLU A 928 -33.41 36.13 -24.30
N ALA A 929 -32.08 36.22 -24.20
CA ALA A 929 -31.40 37.32 -23.54
C ALA A 929 -31.67 38.66 -24.22
N TYR A 930 -31.62 38.71 -25.56
CA TYR A 930 -32.01 39.94 -26.31
C TYR A 930 -33.47 40.26 -26.20
N LEU A 931 -34.36 39.28 -26.25
CA LEU A 931 -35.81 39.49 -26.12
C LEU A 931 -36.19 40.05 -24.74
N GLN A 932 -35.72 39.39 -23.67
CA GLN A 932 -36.10 39.76 -22.30
C GLN A 932 -35.41 41.02 -21.80
N SER A 933 -34.19 41.34 -22.27
CA SER A 933 -33.49 42.59 -21.98
C SER A 933 -34.12 43.81 -22.70
N GLY A 934 -34.90 43.59 -23.76
CA GLY A 934 -35.48 44.66 -24.58
C GLY A 934 -34.46 45.43 -25.42
N GLN A 935 -33.23 44.98 -25.51
CA GLN A 935 -32.15 45.75 -26.15
C GLN A 935 -32.22 45.76 -27.69
N ASN A 936 -32.50 44.64 -28.32
CA ASN A 936 -32.47 44.56 -29.80
C ASN A 936 -33.37 43.38 -30.29
N PRO A 937 -34.61 43.59 -30.63
CA PRO A 937 -35.52 42.58 -31.14
C PRO A 937 -35.05 41.86 -32.44
N ASP A 938 -34.33 42.58 -33.29
CA ASP A 938 -33.84 42.03 -34.54
C ASP A 938 -32.69 41.03 -34.28
N GLN A 939 -31.85 41.27 -33.28
CA GLN A 939 -30.85 40.29 -32.83
C GLN A 939 -31.53 39.07 -32.23
N ALA A 940 -32.59 39.23 -31.42
CA ALA A 940 -33.38 38.11 -30.91
C ALA A 940 -33.92 37.23 -32.06
N LYS A 941 -34.51 37.84 -33.10
CA LYS A 941 -34.96 37.14 -34.30
C LYS A 941 -33.83 36.36 -34.97
N TYR A 942 -32.69 37.02 -35.20
CA TYR A 942 -31.51 36.41 -35.83
C TYR A 942 -31.07 35.16 -35.08
N PHE A 943 -30.92 35.26 -33.76
CA PHE A 943 -30.45 34.13 -32.97
C PHE A 943 -31.47 32.99 -32.87
N PHE A 944 -32.76 33.25 -32.81
CA PHE A 944 -33.76 32.21 -32.87
C PHE A 944 -33.79 31.51 -34.25
N TYR A 945 -33.55 32.21 -35.37
CA TYR A 945 -33.44 31.60 -36.68
C TYR A 945 -32.23 30.71 -36.79
N GLU A 946 -31.07 31.14 -36.30
CA GLU A 946 -29.86 30.28 -36.27
C GLU A 946 -30.07 29.09 -35.37
N SER A 947 -30.69 29.23 -34.20
CA SER A 947 -31.05 28.09 -33.31
C SER A 947 -31.94 27.09 -34.05
N LEU A 948 -33.02 27.57 -34.71
CA LEU A 948 -33.96 26.70 -35.43
C LEU A 948 -33.27 25.96 -36.60
N LYS A 949 -32.42 26.63 -37.34
CA LYS A 949 -31.60 26.07 -38.40
C LYS A 949 -30.70 24.94 -37.90
N ILE A 950 -29.96 25.18 -36.82
CA ILE A 950 -29.06 24.19 -36.20
C ILE A 950 -29.87 23.00 -35.67
N ALA A 951 -31.00 23.25 -34.94
CA ALA A 951 -31.84 22.18 -34.44
C ALA A 951 -32.39 21.27 -35.54
N ARG A 952 -32.79 21.85 -36.69
CA ARG A 952 -33.24 21.08 -37.87
C ARG A 952 -32.15 20.32 -38.55
N GLU A 953 -30.92 20.91 -38.71
CA GLU A 953 -29.74 20.22 -39.23
C GLU A 953 -29.35 19.01 -38.35
N GLN A 954 -29.41 19.18 -37.03
CA GLN A 954 -29.15 18.15 -36.03
C GLN A 954 -30.31 17.13 -35.88
N LYS A 955 -31.47 17.39 -36.44
CA LYS A 955 -32.74 16.66 -36.22
C LYS A 955 -33.14 16.62 -34.72
N ALA A 956 -32.79 17.66 -33.99
CA ALA A 956 -33.01 17.79 -32.53
C ALA A 956 -34.42 18.32 -32.26
N LYS A 957 -35.44 17.45 -32.34
CA LYS A 957 -36.86 17.83 -32.20
C LYS A 957 -37.16 18.56 -30.90
N SER A 958 -36.54 18.15 -29.78
CA SER A 958 -36.78 18.80 -28.50
C SER A 958 -36.27 20.24 -28.46
N LEU A 959 -35.09 20.50 -29.11
CA LEU A 959 -34.56 21.87 -29.22
C LEU A 959 -35.30 22.68 -30.29
N GLU A 960 -35.78 22.08 -31.37
CA GLU A 960 -36.66 22.71 -32.36
C GLU A 960 -37.97 23.15 -31.67
N LEU A 961 -38.60 22.30 -30.84
CA LEU A 961 -39.79 22.63 -30.07
C LEU A 961 -39.56 23.84 -29.14
N ARG A 962 -38.46 23.84 -28.37
CA ARG A 962 -38.10 24.98 -27.52
C ARG A 962 -37.93 26.27 -28.29
N THR A 963 -37.25 26.20 -29.43
CA THR A 963 -37.03 27.42 -30.27
C THR A 963 -38.34 27.89 -30.87
N CYS A 964 -39.22 27.02 -31.34
CA CYS A 964 -40.54 27.38 -31.83
C CYS A 964 -41.41 28.03 -30.73
N LEU A 965 -41.34 27.54 -29.49
CA LEU A 965 -41.98 28.18 -28.33
C LEU A 965 -41.45 29.60 -28.12
N SER A 966 -40.13 29.83 -28.08
CA SER A 966 -39.50 31.14 -27.94
C SER A 966 -39.93 32.09 -29.08
N MET A 967 -40.01 31.58 -30.32
CA MET A 967 -40.51 32.37 -31.47
C MET A 967 -41.99 32.70 -31.34
N CYS A 968 -42.84 31.81 -30.82
CA CYS A 968 -44.23 32.14 -30.57
C CYS A 968 -44.38 33.28 -29.57
N TYR A 969 -43.59 33.31 -28.50
CA TYR A 969 -43.58 34.43 -27.55
C TYR A 969 -43.11 35.75 -28.21
N LEU A 970 -42.04 35.73 -29.02
CA LEU A 970 -41.52 36.89 -29.73
C LEU A 970 -42.57 37.49 -30.67
N TYR A 971 -43.36 36.70 -31.37
CA TYR A 971 -44.29 37.12 -32.40
C TYR A 971 -45.74 37.16 -31.94
N GLU A 972 -46.05 36.94 -30.63
CA GLU A 972 -47.41 36.82 -30.10
C GLU A 972 -48.33 38.00 -30.44
N ALA A 973 -47.79 39.21 -30.48
CA ALA A 973 -48.53 40.44 -30.80
C ALA A 973 -48.33 40.93 -32.25
N THR A 974 -47.84 40.06 -33.17
CA THR A 974 -47.51 40.44 -34.54
C THR A 974 -48.37 39.72 -35.60
N GLU A 975 -48.39 40.17 -36.84
CA GLU A 975 -49.03 39.50 -37.94
C GLU A 975 -48.48 38.10 -38.25
N ASN A 976 -47.30 37.79 -37.76
CA ASN A 976 -46.64 36.47 -37.96
C ASN A 976 -46.99 35.44 -36.88
N ALA A 977 -47.82 35.74 -35.91
CA ALA A 977 -48.17 34.86 -34.80
C ALA A 977 -48.74 33.49 -35.30
N ASP A 978 -49.64 33.51 -36.27
CA ASP A 978 -50.25 32.31 -36.78
C ASP A 978 -49.27 31.37 -37.55
N LYS A 979 -48.27 31.95 -38.20
CA LYS A 979 -47.20 31.18 -38.85
C LYS A 979 -46.40 30.35 -37.82
N TYR A 980 -45.94 30.99 -36.74
CA TYR A 980 -45.10 30.30 -35.74
C TYR A 980 -45.92 29.37 -34.85
N ARG A 981 -47.21 29.64 -34.65
CA ARG A 981 -48.16 28.68 -34.02
C ARG A 981 -48.38 27.47 -34.89
N SER A 982 -48.41 27.63 -36.23
CA SER A 982 -48.46 26.49 -37.15
C SER A 982 -47.21 25.65 -37.11
N GLU A 983 -46.01 26.25 -37.14
CA GLU A 983 -44.72 25.55 -36.99
C GLU A 983 -44.64 24.82 -35.65
N LEU A 984 -45.09 25.48 -34.54
CA LEU A 984 -45.15 24.82 -33.22
C LEU A 984 -46.12 23.62 -33.21
N ARG A 985 -47.27 23.72 -33.94
CA ARG A 985 -48.23 22.63 -34.04
C ARG A 985 -47.65 21.43 -34.80
N ASP A 986 -46.89 21.66 -35.88
CA ASP A 986 -46.31 20.63 -36.71
C ASP A 986 -45.21 19.86 -35.92
N ILE A 987 -44.31 20.59 -35.21
CA ILE A 987 -43.31 19.95 -34.37
C ILE A 987 -43.93 19.22 -33.17
N TYR A 988 -44.93 19.80 -32.49
CA TYR A 988 -45.68 19.18 -31.40
C TYR A 988 -46.33 17.85 -31.86
N ALA A 989 -47.01 17.83 -33.04
CA ALA A 989 -47.62 16.65 -33.61
C ALA A 989 -46.62 15.54 -33.99
N SER A 990 -45.33 15.88 -34.09
CA SER A 990 -44.25 14.88 -34.38
C SER A 990 -43.86 14.05 -33.17
N PHE A 991 -44.20 14.47 -31.95
CA PHE A 991 -43.94 13.72 -30.72
C PHE A 991 -45.01 12.61 -30.56
N ARG A 992 -44.53 11.49 -29.96
CA ARG A 992 -45.37 10.30 -29.72
C ARG A 992 -45.44 9.95 -28.20
N GLU A 993 -44.65 10.63 -27.38
CA GLU A 993 -44.46 10.35 -25.95
C GLU A 993 -44.01 11.60 -25.22
N GLY A 994 -43.93 11.58 -23.88
CA GLY A 994 -43.40 12.65 -23.03
C GLY A 994 -44.30 13.89 -22.91
N PHE A 995 -45.62 13.74 -23.12
CA PHE A 995 -46.57 14.87 -23.06
C PHE A 995 -46.70 15.49 -21.68
N ASP A 996 -46.08 14.92 -20.66
CA ASP A 996 -45.96 15.43 -19.30
C ASP A 996 -44.73 16.33 -19.09
N THR A 997 -43.81 16.37 -20.06
CA THR A 997 -42.59 17.21 -19.98
C THR A 997 -42.94 18.71 -20.02
N ALA A 998 -42.12 19.51 -19.32
CA ALA A 998 -42.37 20.95 -19.18
C ALA A 998 -42.53 21.66 -20.55
N ASP A 999 -41.74 21.27 -21.55
CA ASP A 999 -41.77 21.90 -22.88
C ASP A 999 -43.01 21.52 -23.68
N LEU A 1000 -43.45 20.26 -23.65
CA LEU A 1000 -44.68 19.82 -24.33
C LEU A 1000 -45.94 20.32 -23.65
N VAL A 1001 -45.95 20.46 -22.30
CA VAL A 1001 -47.03 21.07 -21.57
C VAL A 1001 -47.17 22.56 -21.95
N LYS A 1002 -46.06 23.32 -22.02
CA LYS A 1002 -46.08 24.71 -22.49
C LYS A 1002 -46.54 24.82 -23.95
N ALA A 1003 -46.08 23.94 -24.82
CA ALA A 1003 -46.50 23.92 -26.22
C ALA A 1003 -48.01 23.63 -26.34
N LYS A 1004 -48.53 22.66 -25.59
CA LYS A 1004 -49.95 22.36 -25.53
C LYS A 1004 -50.80 23.58 -25.12
N ALA A 1005 -50.37 24.27 -24.07
CA ALA A 1005 -51.04 25.50 -23.57
C ALA A 1005 -50.98 26.62 -24.61
N MET A 1006 -49.82 26.88 -25.25
CA MET A 1006 -49.66 27.91 -26.30
C MET A 1006 -50.53 27.62 -27.53
N LEU A 1007 -50.75 26.35 -27.86
CA LEU A 1007 -51.61 25.92 -28.95
C LEU A 1007 -53.10 25.91 -28.60
N GLY A 1008 -53.46 26.14 -27.35
CA GLY A 1008 -54.87 26.13 -26.90
C GLY A 1008 -55.51 24.73 -26.90
N LEU A 1009 -54.74 23.67 -26.88
CA LEU A 1009 -55.18 22.29 -26.94
C LEU A 1009 -55.80 21.77 -25.62
N ASP A 1010 -55.75 22.56 -24.53
CA ASP A 1010 -56.37 22.27 -23.24
C ASP A 1010 -57.87 22.64 -23.20
N LYS A 1011 -58.38 23.39 -24.23
CA LYS A 1011 -59.79 23.89 -24.26
C LYS A 1011 -60.76 22.99 -25.04
N GLY A 1012 -60.40 21.75 -25.34
CA GLY A 1012 -61.22 20.88 -26.13
C GLY A 1012 -61.45 19.52 -25.53
N ILE A 1013 -62.24 19.40 -24.45
CA ILE A 1013 -63.23 18.34 -24.17
C ILE A 1013 -64.16 18.93 -23.08
N ASN A 1014 -65.18 19.64 -23.50
CA ASN A 1014 -66.45 19.74 -22.80
C ASN A 1014 -67.52 19.05 -23.64
#